data_bed1ca5d40ca8faf5e4e158f3bea09ba
#
_entry.id   bed1ca5d40ca8faf5e4e158f3bea09ba
#
_cell.length_a   1.000
_cell.length_b   1.000
_cell.length_c   1.000
_cell.angle_alpha   90.00
_cell.angle_beta   90.00
_cell.angle_gamma   90.00
#
_symmetry.space_group_name_H-M   'P 1'
#
loop_
_entity.id
_entity.type
_entity.pdbx_description
1 polymer ?
#
loop_
_entity_poly.entity_id
_entity_poly.type
_entity_poly.pdbx_seq_one_letter_code
_entity_poly.pdbx_strand_id
1 'polypeptide(L)'
;MVLAFRSLSRTIKSPSPLLHSKSNFISRVNQSRRIPSLVANMATPARTQPPWKEPKASSAAKLKVWNSLTRTKNDFIPIDPEGKEVKWYSCGPTVYDDAHLGHARNYVTNDILRRILAHYYGYNVKFVQNITDVDDKIILRGRQQHLLAKFKAENPTVTEEVINTTIKAFDAYVKKNLPLLSQDVNIGSFNSDSAEKYANVIQGKSVDGVGPPGDKEAKIKMHLRTAGTAVTSLLAPSKSTPEDVDVFYAGAEDVLLPYLDSLYGSSIDASDHSVFTTLTKKYEARFNEDMRNLNVLEPDVVTRVTEYGNEIVSFVDKIIKNGMAYSTSDGSVYFDIENFEKREGNHYARLEPWNRGDTNLQADGEGALSSVKTSEKRNDSDFALWKSSKPGEPAWDSPWGPGRPGWHIECSVMASAVLGEQMDIHSGGIDLCFPHHDNELAQSEAYWQKEGGAQWVNYFLHMGHLSISGSKMSKSLKNFTTIREALSRGDWNARSLRIIFLLGGWHDGIEITPDMRKSGSSWESYVTNFFYKVRDLEVHPNISSTATEDEKVLKSFESAKEKVHSALADSFDTPTAMRAISGLITDYNSADKVGLSDSVSFDVARYITRMVRIFGLDGTADPYDGGIGWAGIDIPSAAKEHVYAVSRERDEVRQHAIVGDLSDEVLDSIISQHNAAKQQDMEALPYAEVLSTFQENLKALASKKAPAKDFLDLCDQLRDTHLWDLGIYLEDRENAPAMVRPVDAELQAARDQKEAIARQKAEAKLKREQEEAEKKAKLAEQAKINPKDMFRTEEYSAWDEEGLPTKDKDGADVPKGRTKKLKKEWEKQKKLFEEHLKA
;
A
#
# COMPACT_ATOMS: atom_id res chain seq x y z
N MET A 1 44.40 26.42 57.46
CA MET A 1 45.75 26.63 56.98
C MET A 1 45.71 26.30 55.53
N VAL A 2 45.39 27.21 54.68
CA VAL A 2 46.34 28.00 53.88
C VAL A 2 46.75 27.29 52.61
N LEU A 3 46.22 27.79 51.56
CA LEU A 3 46.66 28.28 50.23
C LEU A 3 46.64 27.21 49.13
N ALA A 4 45.79 27.28 48.14
CA ALA A 4 45.83 28.04 46.84
C ALA A 4 47.12 27.79 46.02
N PHE A 5 47.00 27.24 44.83
CA PHE A 5 47.46 27.90 43.61
C PHE A 5 46.94 27.23 42.35
N ARG A 6 46.76 28.09 41.38
CA ARG A 6 46.28 27.96 40.02
C ARG A 6 47.27 27.16 39.12
N SER A 7 46.84 26.46 38.09
CA SER A 7 46.90 26.94 36.69
C SER A 7 46.77 25.79 35.69
N LEU A 8 45.94 25.99 34.65
CA LEU A 8 46.14 25.82 33.21
C LEU A 8 46.85 24.54 32.68
N SER A 9 46.18 23.65 31.97
CA SER A 9 46.18 23.68 30.51
C SER A 9 45.78 22.38 29.86
N ARG A 10 45.00 22.50 28.80
CA ARG A 10 44.98 21.77 27.51
C ARG A 10 44.51 20.30 27.48
N THR A 11 43.27 20.17 27.05
CA THR A 11 42.77 19.40 25.90
C THR A 11 43.53 18.17 25.45
N ILE A 12 42.93 16.98 25.63
CA ILE A 12 42.97 15.90 24.62
C ILE A 12 41.54 15.33 24.56
N LYS A 13 40.96 15.30 23.33
CA LYS A 13 39.70 14.70 22.97
C LYS A 13 39.83 13.19 22.88
N SER A 14 38.95 12.44 23.50
CA SER A 14 38.66 11.08 23.13
C SER A 14 37.12 10.90 23.01
N PRO A 15 36.58 10.02 22.14
CA PRO A 15 35.23 10.07 21.69
C PRO A 15 34.29 9.40 22.68
N SER A 16 33.15 10.05 22.87
CA SER A 16 32.02 9.55 23.66
C SER A 16 31.24 8.50 22.91
N PRO A 17 30.64 7.52 23.60
CA PRO A 17 29.70 6.59 22.96
C PRO A 17 28.33 7.24 22.80
N LEU A 18 27.75 7.05 21.64
CA LEU A 18 26.34 7.29 21.30
C LEU A 18 25.45 6.40 22.17
N LEU A 19 24.68 6.98 23.05
CA LEU A 19 23.44 6.34 23.54
C LEU A 19 22.49 7.41 24.13
N HIS A 20 21.22 7.29 23.72
CA HIS A 20 20.03 7.98 24.22
C HIS A 20 19.77 9.42 23.73
N SER A 21 19.22 9.52 22.53
CA SER A 21 18.22 10.53 22.27
C SER A 21 16.84 9.85 22.27
N LYS A 22 16.13 10.05 23.36
CA LYS A 22 14.74 9.66 23.57
C LYS A 22 13.84 10.40 22.58
N SER A 23 13.00 9.65 21.96
CA SER A 23 11.66 9.99 21.47
C SER A 23 11.08 11.33 21.97
N ASN A 24 11.18 12.36 21.15
CA ASN A 24 10.38 13.57 21.24
C ASN A 24 10.04 14.09 19.82
N PHE A 25 9.60 13.18 18.93
CA PHE A 25 9.33 13.54 17.51
C PHE A 25 7.84 13.47 17.15
N ILE A 26 6.93 13.19 18.10
CA ILE A 26 5.49 13.08 17.80
C ILE A 26 4.66 14.30 18.23
N SER A 27 5.25 15.34 18.85
CA SER A 27 4.48 16.51 19.27
C SER A 27 4.69 17.79 18.45
N ARG A 28 5.28 17.72 17.26
CA ARG A 28 5.57 18.93 16.44
C ARG A 28 4.92 18.98 15.05
N VAL A 29 3.92 18.17 14.75
CA VAL A 29 3.21 18.24 13.45
C VAL A 29 1.91 19.06 13.51
N ASN A 30 1.50 19.59 14.63
CA ASN A 30 0.29 20.42 14.75
C ASN A 30 0.58 21.88 15.15
N GLN A 31 1.56 22.52 14.52
CA GLN A 31 1.64 23.99 14.51
C GLN A 31 1.74 24.48 13.07
N SER A 32 0.60 24.49 12.36
CA SER A 32 0.44 25.30 11.17
C SER A 32 0.60 26.78 11.54
N ARG A 33 1.57 27.44 10.96
CA ARG A 33 1.79 28.88 11.07
C ARG A 33 0.51 29.61 10.68
N ARG A 34 -0.14 30.23 11.64
CA ARG A 34 -1.18 31.23 11.41
C ARG A 34 -0.52 32.47 10.80
N ILE A 35 -0.87 32.75 9.56
CA ILE A 35 -0.69 34.06 8.94
C ILE A 35 -1.82 34.95 9.49
N PRO A 36 -1.55 36.13 10.07
CA PRO A 36 -2.63 37.01 10.49
C PRO A 36 -3.22 37.71 9.26
N SER A 37 -4.39 37.27 8.80
CA SER A 37 -5.21 38.08 7.92
C SER A 37 -6.05 39.05 8.76
N LEU A 38 -5.72 40.30 8.70
CA LEU A 38 -6.58 41.40 9.16
C LEU A 38 -7.74 41.55 8.13
N VAL A 39 -8.80 40.79 8.36
CA VAL A 39 -10.14 41.11 7.88
C VAL A 39 -11.06 40.86 9.06
N ALA A 40 -11.63 41.93 9.62
CA ALA A 40 -12.68 41.85 10.63
C ALA A 40 -13.91 41.20 9.96
N ASN A 41 -14.00 39.87 9.98
CA ASN A 41 -15.23 39.15 9.73
C ASN A 41 -16.00 39.05 11.05
N MET A 42 -17.25 39.53 11.03
CA MET A 42 -18.25 39.20 12.05
C MET A 42 -18.21 37.66 12.22
N ALA A 43 -17.72 37.22 13.38
CA ALA A 43 -17.64 35.82 13.70
C ALA A 43 -19.05 35.21 13.67
N THR A 44 -19.36 34.45 12.66
CA THR A 44 -20.47 33.50 12.73
C THR A 44 -20.23 32.63 13.96
N PRO A 45 -21.19 32.43 14.85
CA PRO A 45 -20.98 31.59 16.04
C PRO A 45 -20.45 30.22 15.56
N ALA A 46 -19.39 29.74 16.21
CA ALA A 46 -18.85 28.43 15.94
C ALA A 46 -19.98 27.40 16.03
N ARG A 47 -20.33 26.76 14.90
CA ARG A 47 -21.36 25.74 14.88
C ARG A 47 -20.86 24.55 15.72
N THR A 48 -21.47 24.33 16.85
CA THR A 48 -21.18 23.23 17.78
C THR A 48 -21.92 21.97 17.34
N GLN A 49 -21.38 20.79 17.69
CA GLN A 49 -22.09 19.52 17.45
C GLN A 49 -23.47 19.56 18.13
N PRO A 50 -24.54 19.13 17.42
CA PRO A 50 -25.86 18.95 18.03
C PRO A 50 -25.83 17.93 19.17
N PRO A 51 -26.83 17.96 20.08
CA PRO A 51 -26.89 17.00 21.17
C PRO A 51 -26.91 15.56 20.70
N TRP A 52 -26.13 14.71 21.38
CA TRP A 52 -26.12 13.26 21.20
C TRP A 52 -26.73 12.62 22.44
N LYS A 53 -27.60 11.64 22.23
CA LYS A 53 -28.24 10.89 23.31
C LYS A 53 -27.37 9.68 23.64
N GLU A 54 -26.77 9.68 24.82
CA GLU A 54 -25.98 8.55 25.28
C GLU A 54 -26.87 7.31 25.45
N PRO A 55 -26.49 6.14 24.87
CA PRO A 55 -27.23 4.90 25.09
C PRO A 55 -27.23 4.53 26.57
N LYS A 56 -28.39 3.99 27.05
CA LYS A 56 -28.51 3.59 28.46
C LYS A 56 -27.72 2.30 28.69
N ALA A 57 -26.75 2.35 29.59
CA ALA A 57 -25.94 1.22 29.98
C ALA A 57 -26.77 0.15 30.73
N SER A 58 -26.73 -1.09 30.30
CA SER A 58 -27.17 -2.27 31.06
C SER A 58 -26.01 -2.86 31.89
N SER A 59 -24.76 -2.58 31.49
CA SER A 59 -23.50 -3.02 32.13
C SER A 59 -22.42 -1.96 31.94
N ALA A 60 -21.29 -2.10 32.64
CA ALA A 60 -20.14 -1.23 32.42
C ALA A 60 -19.58 -1.38 31.00
N ALA A 61 -19.25 -0.26 30.35
CA ALA A 61 -18.66 -0.28 29.02
C ALA A 61 -17.28 -0.97 29.05
N LYS A 62 -17.03 -1.86 28.10
CA LYS A 62 -15.73 -2.56 27.97
C LYS A 62 -14.67 -1.72 27.26
N LEU A 63 -15.09 -0.76 26.46
CA LEU A 63 -14.21 0.11 25.66
C LEU A 63 -14.89 1.46 25.41
N LYS A 64 -14.10 2.43 24.98
CA LYS A 64 -14.55 3.70 24.40
C LYS A 64 -14.29 3.69 22.91
N VAL A 65 -15.12 4.42 22.15
CA VAL A 65 -14.93 4.61 20.72
C VAL A 65 -14.97 6.09 20.37
N TRP A 66 -14.09 6.51 19.45
CA TRP A 66 -14.20 7.82 18.84
C TRP A 66 -15.48 7.88 18.02
N ASN A 67 -16.35 8.83 18.34
CA ASN A 67 -17.63 8.97 17.67
C ASN A 67 -17.67 10.30 16.92
N SER A 68 -17.88 10.25 15.61
CA SER A 68 -17.94 11.45 14.77
C SER A 68 -19.13 12.36 15.12
N LEU A 69 -20.22 11.80 15.69
CA LEU A 69 -21.37 12.59 16.15
C LEU A 69 -21.02 13.54 17.30
N THR A 70 -20.09 13.17 18.16
CA THR A 70 -19.67 13.96 19.32
C THR A 70 -18.28 14.54 19.17
N ARG A 71 -17.47 13.98 18.25
CA ARG A 71 -16.04 14.25 18.08
C ARG A 71 -15.23 14.04 19.35
N THR A 72 -15.65 13.07 20.14
CA THR A 72 -15.01 12.65 21.38
C THR A 72 -15.04 11.13 21.49
N LYS A 73 -14.27 10.57 22.41
CA LYS A 73 -14.35 9.16 22.78
C LYS A 73 -15.51 8.96 23.74
N ASN A 74 -16.52 8.18 23.34
CA ASN A 74 -17.67 7.82 24.16
C ASN A 74 -17.58 6.37 24.61
N ASP A 75 -18.19 6.06 25.75
CA ASP A 75 -18.37 4.68 26.20
C ASP A 75 -19.18 3.91 25.17
N PHE A 76 -18.70 2.72 24.76
CA PHE A 76 -19.41 1.90 23.80
C PHE A 76 -20.43 1.00 24.51
N ILE A 77 -21.70 1.29 24.28
CA ILE A 77 -22.84 0.62 24.89
C ILE A 77 -23.74 0.11 23.77
N PRO A 78 -23.80 -1.22 23.53
CA PRO A 78 -24.72 -1.79 22.56
C PRO A 78 -26.18 -1.52 22.86
N ILE A 79 -27.00 -1.45 21.82
CA ILE A 79 -28.47 -1.33 21.92
C ILE A 79 -29.06 -2.59 22.56
N ASP A 80 -28.45 -3.72 22.32
CA ASP A 80 -28.86 -5.00 22.89
C ASP A 80 -28.85 -4.94 24.43
N PRO A 81 -30.01 -5.20 25.08
CA PRO A 81 -30.11 -5.17 26.55
C PRO A 81 -29.18 -6.16 27.26
N GLU A 82 -28.80 -7.25 26.60
CA GLU A 82 -27.83 -8.21 27.13
C GLU A 82 -26.36 -7.77 26.89
N GLY A 83 -26.15 -6.73 26.08
CA GLY A 83 -24.83 -6.19 25.78
C GLY A 83 -23.93 -7.14 24.99
N LYS A 84 -24.52 -8.01 24.15
CA LYS A 84 -23.81 -9.03 23.35
C LYS A 84 -23.87 -8.79 21.87
N GLU A 85 -25.04 -8.36 21.35
CA GLU A 85 -25.26 -8.12 19.93
C GLU A 85 -24.82 -6.70 19.56
N VAL A 86 -24.17 -6.55 18.40
CA VAL A 86 -23.79 -5.26 17.83
C VAL A 86 -24.29 -5.19 16.39
N LYS A 87 -25.15 -4.23 16.09
CA LYS A 87 -25.66 -3.93 14.76
C LYS A 87 -24.76 -2.92 14.07
N TRP A 88 -24.13 -3.32 12.99
CA TRP A 88 -23.16 -2.48 12.26
C TRP A 88 -23.48 -2.42 10.77
N TYR A 89 -23.73 -1.22 10.25
CA TYR A 89 -23.83 -0.93 8.82
C TYR A 89 -22.59 -0.22 8.33
N SER A 90 -22.05 -0.63 7.19
CA SER A 90 -20.90 -0.02 6.53
C SER A 90 -21.21 0.34 5.09
N CYS A 91 -21.00 1.58 4.68
CA CYS A 91 -21.12 1.96 3.30
C CYS A 91 -20.11 1.20 2.44
N GLY A 92 -20.63 0.52 1.42
CA GLY A 92 -19.87 -0.29 0.48
C GLY A 92 -19.43 0.47 -0.77
N PRO A 93 -18.88 -0.24 -1.76
CA PRO A 93 -18.35 0.38 -2.97
C PRO A 93 -19.46 0.71 -3.98
N THR A 94 -19.24 1.77 -4.77
CA THR A 94 -19.93 1.96 -6.05
C THR A 94 -19.17 1.20 -7.12
N VAL A 95 -19.79 0.19 -7.72
CA VAL A 95 -19.13 -0.83 -8.55
C VAL A 95 -19.11 -0.48 -10.04
N TYR A 96 -18.40 0.59 -10.41
CA TYR A 96 -18.19 1.01 -11.79
C TYR A 96 -16.75 0.88 -12.28
N ASP A 97 -15.80 0.59 -11.39
CA ASP A 97 -14.37 0.50 -11.68
C ASP A 97 -13.63 -0.25 -10.56
N ASP A 98 -12.38 -0.68 -10.82
CA ASP A 98 -11.54 -1.39 -9.86
C ASP A 98 -11.35 -0.63 -8.55
N ALA A 99 -11.25 -1.39 -7.45
CA ALA A 99 -10.93 -0.84 -6.15
C ALA A 99 -9.43 -0.44 -6.07
N HIS A 100 -9.14 0.68 -5.40
CA HIS A 100 -7.78 1.17 -5.18
C HIS A 100 -7.36 1.06 -3.71
N LEU A 101 -6.08 1.32 -3.42
CA LEU A 101 -5.53 1.21 -2.06
C LEU A 101 -6.25 2.11 -1.02
N GLY A 102 -6.87 3.23 -1.44
CA GLY A 102 -7.73 4.04 -0.56
C GLY A 102 -8.96 3.27 -0.08
N HIS A 103 -9.59 2.48 -0.97
CA HIS A 103 -10.67 1.56 -0.59
C HIS A 103 -10.15 0.45 0.35
N ALA A 104 -8.97 -0.12 0.06
CA ALA A 104 -8.34 -1.10 0.95
C ALA A 104 -8.19 -0.54 2.37
N ARG A 105 -7.77 0.73 2.53
CA ARG A 105 -7.66 1.39 3.83
C ARG A 105 -8.99 1.36 4.60
N ASN A 106 -10.09 1.71 3.94
CA ASN A 106 -11.41 1.72 4.57
C ASN A 106 -11.85 0.29 5.00
N TYR A 107 -11.87 -0.65 4.05
CA TYR A 107 -12.45 -1.98 4.31
C TYR A 107 -11.58 -2.86 5.19
N VAL A 108 -10.25 -2.82 5.04
CA VAL A 108 -9.32 -3.54 5.93
C VAL A 108 -9.39 -2.98 7.35
N THR A 109 -9.53 -1.67 7.52
CA THR A 109 -9.67 -1.07 8.85
C THR A 109 -10.99 -1.45 9.50
N ASN A 110 -12.11 -1.40 8.76
CA ASN A 110 -13.40 -1.91 9.26
C ASN A 110 -13.30 -3.38 9.71
N ASP A 111 -12.64 -4.23 8.93
CA ASP A 111 -12.42 -5.64 9.27
C ASP A 111 -11.57 -5.80 10.55
N ILE A 112 -10.51 -5.01 10.72
CA ILE A 112 -9.70 -5.02 11.94
C ILE A 112 -10.56 -4.69 13.17
N LEU A 113 -11.37 -3.61 13.09
CA LEU A 113 -12.24 -3.22 14.20
C LEU A 113 -13.33 -4.27 14.46
N ARG A 114 -13.95 -4.83 13.41
CA ARG A 114 -14.91 -5.91 13.50
C ARG A 114 -14.33 -7.13 14.20
N ARG A 115 -13.12 -7.56 13.82
CA ARG A 115 -12.40 -8.69 14.46
C ARG A 115 -12.09 -8.42 15.92
N ILE A 116 -11.68 -7.20 16.26
CA ILE A 116 -11.43 -6.82 17.66
C ILE A 116 -12.74 -6.89 18.47
N LEU A 117 -13.84 -6.34 17.97
CA LEU A 117 -15.14 -6.44 18.65
C LEU A 117 -15.59 -7.90 18.81
N ALA A 118 -15.50 -8.70 17.76
CA ALA A 118 -15.95 -10.09 17.78
C ALA A 118 -15.03 -11.00 18.60
N HIS A 119 -13.74 -11.01 18.29
CA HIS A 119 -12.82 -12.00 18.87
C HIS A 119 -12.15 -11.52 20.17
N TYR A 120 -11.85 -10.23 20.34
CA TYR A 120 -11.22 -9.76 21.57
C TYR A 120 -12.26 -9.46 22.66
N TYR A 121 -13.35 -8.74 22.31
CA TYR A 121 -14.39 -8.37 23.27
C TYR A 121 -15.54 -9.38 23.34
N GLY A 122 -15.66 -10.30 22.40
CA GLY A 122 -16.66 -11.36 22.38
C GLY A 122 -18.08 -10.86 22.03
N TYR A 123 -18.20 -9.77 21.24
CA TYR A 123 -19.47 -9.33 20.72
C TYR A 123 -19.91 -10.18 19.52
N ASN A 124 -21.21 -10.44 19.40
CA ASN A 124 -21.82 -10.97 18.18
C ASN A 124 -22.14 -9.81 17.24
N VAL A 125 -21.27 -9.58 16.24
CA VAL A 125 -21.41 -8.44 15.33
C VAL A 125 -22.19 -8.85 14.10
N LYS A 126 -23.38 -8.28 13.92
CA LYS A 126 -24.13 -8.37 12.65
C LYS A 126 -23.66 -7.25 11.72
N PHE A 127 -22.73 -7.58 10.81
CA PHE A 127 -22.12 -6.64 9.87
C PHE A 127 -22.84 -6.65 8.53
N VAL A 128 -23.44 -5.53 8.17
CA VAL A 128 -24.18 -5.31 6.93
C VAL A 128 -23.42 -4.34 6.05
N GLN A 129 -23.24 -4.68 4.77
CA GLN A 129 -22.56 -3.83 3.80
C GLN A 129 -23.39 -3.75 2.52
N ASN A 130 -23.52 -2.55 1.95
CA ASN A 130 -24.17 -2.43 0.65
C ASN A 130 -23.18 -2.54 -0.51
N ILE A 131 -23.75 -2.79 -1.67
CA ILE A 131 -23.15 -2.58 -2.99
C ILE A 131 -24.01 -1.56 -3.71
N THR A 132 -23.46 -0.41 -4.07
CA THR A 132 -24.13 0.56 -4.93
C THR A 132 -23.96 0.12 -6.38
N ASP A 133 -24.98 -0.52 -6.91
CA ASP A 133 -25.05 -1.07 -8.28
C ASP A 133 -25.94 -0.22 -9.21
N VAL A 134 -26.46 0.91 -8.73
CA VAL A 134 -27.11 1.98 -9.50
C VAL A 134 -26.67 3.33 -8.97
N ASP A 135 -26.05 4.14 -9.80
CA ASP A 135 -25.56 5.49 -9.48
C ASP A 135 -25.28 6.24 -10.78
N ASP A 136 -25.24 7.56 -10.75
CA ASP A 136 -24.96 8.40 -11.93
C ASP A 136 -23.63 8.03 -12.62
N LYS A 137 -22.60 7.63 -11.84
CA LYS A 137 -21.29 7.21 -12.38
C LYS A 137 -21.39 5.86 -13.09
N ILE A 138 -22.18 4.93 -12.54
CA ILE A 138 -22.47 3.62 -13.16
C ILE A 138 -23.20 3.82 -14.47
N ILE A 139 -24.26 4.64 -14.47
CA ILE A 139 -25.08 4.93 -15.66
C ILE A 139 -24.20 5.52 -16.75
N LEU A 140 -23.45 6.56 -16.43
CA LEU A 140 -22.55 7.22 -17.37
C LEU A 140 -21.49 6.25 -17.92
N ARG A 141 -20.83 5.49 -17.05
CA ARG A 141 -19.77 4.56 -17.45
C ARG A 141 -20.31 3.39 -18.27
N GLY A 142 -21.48 2.84 -17.90
CA GLY A 142 -22.16 1.78 -18.63
C GLY A 142 -22.52 2.22 -20.04
N ARG A 143 -23.16 3.39 -20.19
CA ARG A 143 -23.48 3.99 -21.50
C ARG A 143 -22.23 4.19 -22.35
N GLN A 144 -21.22 4.79 -21.77
CA GLN A 144 -19.95 5.07 -22.46
C GLN A 144 -19.28 3.80 -22.96
N GLN A 145 -19.18 2.77 -22.13
CA GLN A 145 -18.57 1.50 -22.53
C GLN A 145 -19.39 0.75 -23.58
N HIS A 146 -20.72 0.75 -23.43
CA HIS A 146 -21.61 0.15 -24.41
C HIS A 146 -21.46 0.82 -25.78
N LEU A 147 -21.50 2.15 -25.83
CA LEU A 147 -21.34 2.92 -27.07
C LEU A 147 -19.96 2.73 -27.71
N LEU A 148 -18.90 2.69 -26.91
CA LEU A 148 -17.56 2.43 -27.43
C LEU A 148 -17.42 1.00 -27.98
N ALA A 149 -17.97 0.01 -27.28
CA ALA A 149 -17.97 -1.37 -27.74
C ALA A 149 -18.74 -1.51 -29.07
N LYS A 150 -19.89 -0.86 -29.18
CA LYS A 150 -20.65 -0.80 -30.42
C LYS A 150 -19.85 -0.14 -31.53
N PHE A 151 -19.24 1.02 -31.28
CA PHE A 151 -18.42 1.75 -32.23
C PHE A 151 -17.21 0.91 -32.73
N LYS A 152 -16.55 0.19 -31.81
CA LYS A 152 -15.45 -0.74 -32.17
C LYS A 152 -15.96 -1.91 -33.05
N ALA A 153 -17.11 -2.47 -32.72
CA ALA A 153 -17.69 -3.58 -33.47
C ALA A 153 -18.11 -3.15 -34.91
N GLU A 154 -18.65 -1.95 -35.06
CA GLU A 154 -19.00 -1.36 -36.36
C GLU A 154 -17.76 -0.91 -37.14
N ASN A 155 -16.63 -0.66 -36.48
CA ASN A 155 -15.38 -0.19 -37.08
C ASN A 155 -14.19 -1.08 -36.67
N PRO A 156 -14.10 -2.33 -37.17
CA PRO A 156 -13.04 -3.27 -36.80
C PRO A 156 -11.66 -2.88 -37.36
N THR A 157 -11.58 -1.86 -38.20
CA THR A 157 -10.35 -1.27 -38.77
C THR A 157 -10.33 0.22 -38.56
N VAL A 158 -9.14 0.81 -38.44
CA VAL A 158 -8.99 2.27 -38.28
C VAL A 158 -9.06 2.96 -39.64
N THR A 159 -10.29 3.33 -40.03
CA THR A 159 -10.56 4.07 -41.28
C THR A 159 -10.34 5.57 -41.08
N GLU A 160 -10.34 6.33 -42.20
CA GLU A 160 -10.30 7.78 -42.15
C GLU A 160 -11.49 8.36 -41.37
N GLU A 161 -12.67 7.75 -41.44
CA GLU A 161 -13.86 8.14 -40.67
C GLU A 161 -13.65 7.97 -39.17
N VAL A 162 -13.02 6.85 -38.73
CA VAL A 162 -12.64 6.60 -37.33
C VAL A 162 -11.65 7.66 -36.85
N ILE A 163 -10.64 7.97 -37.67
CA ILE A 163 -9.64 9.00 -37.35
C ILE A 163 -10.33 10.37 -37.19
N ASN A 164 -11.19 10.77 -38.15
CA ASN A 164 -11.91 12.04 -38.10
C ASN A 164 -12.86 12.13 -36.90
N THR A 165 -13.52 11.03 -36.55
CA THR A 165 -14.36 10.96 -35.34
C THR A 165 -13.51 11.11 -34.06
N THR A 166 -12.36 10.49 -34.02
CA THR A 166 -11.44 10.61 -32.88
C THR A 166 -10.84 12.01 -32.76
N ILE A 167 -10.55 12.69 -33.87
CA ILE A 167 -10.12 14.10 -33.88
C ILE A 167 -11.21 14.98 -33.27
N LYS A 168 -12.47 14.83 -33.70
CA LYS A 168 -13.60 15.59 -33.14
C LYS A 168 -13.77 15.32 -31.64
N ALA A 169 -13.59 14.10 -31.21
CA ALA A 169 -13.61 13.71 -29.79
C ALA A 169 -12.47 14.38 -29.02
N PHE A 170 -11.26 14.38 -29.56
CA PHE A 170 -10.11 15.09 -29.00
C PHE A 170 -10.36 16.59 -28.85
N ASP A 171 -10.86 17.26 -29.90
CA ASP A 171 -11.15 18.69 -29.90
C ASP A 171 -12.21 19.05 -28.84
N ALA A 172 -13.28 18.25 -28.77
CA ALA A 172 -14.32 18.41 -27.74
C ALA A 172 -13.77 18.22 -26.32
N TYR A 173 -12.88 17.24 -26.14
CA TYR A 173 -12.25 16.97 -24.86
C TYR A 173 -11.32 18.10 -24.42
N VAL A 174 -10.44 18.58 -25.29
CA VAL A 174 -9.51 19.68 -25.02
C VAL A 174 -10.27 20.96 -24.69
N LYS A 175 -11.27 21.33 -25.51
CA LYS A 175 -12.12 22.52 -25.30
C LYS A 175 -12.80 22.50 -23.93
N LYS A 176 -13.28 21.34 -23.47
CA LYS A 176 -13.97 21.20 -22.19
C LYS A 176 -13.03 21.28 -21.00
N ASN A 177 -11.86 20.64 -21.09
CA ASN A 177 -11.03 20.31 -19.92
C ASN A 177 -9.72 21.11 -19.82
N LEU A 178 -9.28 21.74 -20.91
CA LEU A 178 -8.00 22.47 -21.00
C LEU A 178 -8.20 23.91 -21.50
N PRO A 179 -8.88 24.77 -20.73
CA PRO A 179 -9.34 26.09 -21.21
C PRO A 179 -8.22 27.10 -21.50
N LEU A 180 -6.96 26.83 -21.08
CA LEU A 180 -5.82 27.71 -21.43
C LEU A 180 -5.28 27.45 -22.83
N LEU A 181 -5.67 26.34 -23.48
CA LEU A 181 -5.32 26.09 -24.88
C LEU A 181 -6.26 26.88 -25.78
N SER A 182 -5.72 27.42 -26.88
CA SER A 182 -6.53 28.13 -27.87
C SER A 182 -7.50 27.20 -28.59
N GLN A 183 -8.54 27.74 -29.21
CA GLN A 183 -9.48 26.95 -30.01
C GLN A 183 -8.84 26.39 -31.30
N ASP A 184 -7.67 26.87 -31.67
CA ASP A 184 -6.91 26.48 -32.87
C ASP A 184 -5.91 25.36 -32.62
N VAL A 185 -5.81 24.86 -31.36
CA VAL A 185 -4.93 23.72 -31.03
C VAL A 185 -5.41 22.48 -31.75
N ASN A 186 -4.49 21.87 -32.48
CA ASN A 186 -4.73 20.63 -33.21
C ASN A 186 -3.77 19.52 -32.76
N ILE A 187 -3.96 18.31 -33.26
CA ILE A 187 -3.12 17.15 -32.88
C ILE A 187 -1.62 17.35 -33.12
N GLY A 188 -1.23 18.17 -34.12
CA GLY A 188 0.18 18.43 -34.43
C GLY A 188 0.83 19.44 -33.49
N SER A 189 0.07 20.43 -32.99
CA SER A 189 0.58 21.51 -32.13
C SER A 189 0.36 21.21 -30.62
N PHE A 190 -0.49 20.26 -30.26
CA PHE A 190 -0.94 20.02 -28.88
C PHE A 190 0.21 19.91 -27.87
N ASN A 191 1.26 19.15 -28.19
CA ASN A 191 2.36 18.93 -27.26
C ASN A 191 3.17 20.21 -26.99
N SER A 192 3.43 21.02 -28.01
CA SER A 192 4.13 22.32 -27.89
C SER A 192 3.28 23.33 -27.11
N ASP A 193 2.02 23.46 -27.47
CA ASP A 193 1.09 24.44 -26.89
C ASP A 193 0.79 24.10 -25.42
N SER A 194 0.64 22.78 -25.12
CA SER A 194 0.48 22.29 -23.76
C SER A 194 1.70 22.56 -22.89
N ALA A 195 2.90 22.34 -23.42
CA ALA A 195 4.15 22.60 -22.71
C ALA A 195 4.33 24.09 -22.41
N GLU A 196 3.88 24.98 -23.28
CA GLU A 196 3.91 26.43 -23.07
C GLU A 196 2.84 26.89 -22.07
N LYS A 197 1.56 26.59 -22.34
CA LYS A 197 0.41 27.16 -21.60
C LYS A 197 0.26 26.55 -20.19
N TYR A 198 0.69 25.31 -20.00
CA TYR A 198 0.62 24.62 -18.71
C TYR A 198 2.00 24.34 -18.09
N ALA A 199 3.04 25.11 -18.48
CA ALA A 199 4.42 24.95 -17.99
C ALA A 199 4.51 24.86 -16.46
N ASN A 200 3.81 25.73 -15.73
CA ASN A 200 3.79 25.72 -14.26
C ASN A 200 3.24 24.41 -13.70
N VAL A 201 2.11 23.95 -14.24
CA VAL A 201 1.46 22.71 -13.79
C VAL A 201 2.34 21.48 -14.08
N ILE A 202 2.97 21.44 -15.25
CA ILE A 202 3.91 20.37 -15.64
C ILE A 202 5.10 20.35 -14.71
N GLN A 203 5.62 21.53 -14.31
CA GLN A 203 6.73 21.66 -13.34
C GLN A 203 6.32 21.40 -11.89
N GLY A 204 5.06 21.09 -11.60
CA GLY A 204 4.60 20.81 -10.24
C GLY A 204 4.31 22.06 -9.40
N LYS A 205 3.91 23.16 -10.05
CA LYS A 205 3.46 24.40 -9.40
C LYS A 205 1.97 24.58 -9.61
N SER A 206 1.35 25.53 -8.90
CA SER A 206 -0.01 26.00 -9.19
C SER A 206 -0.11 26.59 -10.59
N VAL A 207 -1.32 26.70 -11.15
CA VAL A 207 -1.56 27.25 -12.49
C VAL A 207 -0.96 28.65 -12.65
N ASP A 208 -1.08 29.49 -11.62
CA ASP A 208 -0.53 30.84 -11.57
C ASP A 208 0.98 30.89 -11.21
N GLY A 209 1.59 29.76 -10.85
CA GLY A 209 3.00 29.64 -10.49
C GLY A 209 3.37 30.11 -9.07
N VAL A 210 2.40 30.54 -8.26
CA VAL A 210 2.66 31.22 -6.96
C VAL A 210 2.67 30.26 -5.75
N GLY A 211 2.27 29.01 -5.91
CA GLY A 211 2.20 28.07 -4.79
C GLY A 211 2.40 26.62 -5.18
N PRO A 212 2.27 25.69 -4.22
CA PRO A 212 2.26 24.26 -4.51
C PRO A 212 0.98 23.88 -5.30
N PRO A 213 1.05 22.79 -6.09
CA PRO A 213 -0.12 22.31 -6.82
C PRO A 213 -1.19 21.77 -5.85
N GLY A 214 -2.47 21.93 -6.26
CA GLY A 214 -3.64 21.36 -5.57
C GLY A 214 -4.39 20.36 -6.45
N ASP A 215 -5.62 20.03 -6.05
CA ASP A 215 -6.49 19.11 -6.79
C ASP A 215 -6.81 19.61 -8.20
N LYS A 216 -6.92 20.92 -8.40
CA LYS A 216 -7.13 21.54 -9.71
C LYS A 216 -5.99 21.23 -10.66
N GLU A 217 -4.76 21.38 -10.20
CA GLU A 217 -3.55 21.10 -10.98
C GLU A 217 -3.40 19.60 -11.25
N ALA A 218 -3.75 18.76 -10.30
CA ALA A 218 -3.77 17.31 -10.49
C ALA A 218 -4.78 16.91 -11.58
N LYS A 219 -5.97 17.49 -11.60
CA LYS A 219 -6.97 17.31 -12.68
C LYS A 219 -6.43 17.77 -14.04
N ILE A 220 -5.81 18.94 -14.10
CA ILE A 220 -5.20 19.45 -15.33
C ILE A 220 -4.12 18.50 -15.85
N LYS A 221 -3.21 18.02 -14.99
CA LYS A 221 -2.18 17.02 -15.37
C LYS A 221 -2.80 15.76 -15.96
N MET A 222 -3.86 15.25 -15.35
CA MET A 222 -4.59 14.10 -15.84
C MET A 222 -5.18 14.38 -17.24
N HIS A 223 -5.82 15.55 -17.46
CA HIS A 223 -6.38 15.92 -18.76
C HIS A 223 -5.30 16.08 -19.83
N LEU A 224 -4.16 16.70 -19.50
CA LEU A 224 -3.01 16.79 -20.40
C LEU A 224 -2.48 15.41 -20.81
N ARG A 225 -2.36 14.49 -19.87
CA ARG A 225 -1.95 13.10 -20.14
C ARG A 225 -2.95 12.38 -21.05
N THR A 226 -4.23 12.45 -20.74
CA THR A 226 -5.30 11.84 -21.54
C THR A 226 -5.29 12.33 -22.98
N ALA A 227 -5.26 13.65 -23.17
CA ALA A 227 -5.20 14.25 -24.51
C ALA A 227 -3.89 13.88 -25.24
N GLY A 228 -2.75 13.90 -24.56
CA GLY A 228 -1.46 13.49 -25.13
C GLY A 228 -1.41 12.03 -25.58
N THR A 229 -2.05 11.13 -24.83
CA THR A 229 -2.19 9.70 -25.23
C THR A 229 -3.02 9.56 -26.49
N ALA A 230 -4.12 10.30 -26.60
CA ALA A 230 -4.95 10.32 -27.83
C ALA A 230 -4.18 10.86 -29.03
N VAL A 231 -3.41 11.95 -28.86
CA VAL A 231 -2.52 12.48 -29.91
C VAL A 231 -1.50 11.44 -30.35
N THR A 232 -0.87 10.73 -29.43
CA THR A 232 0.08 9.67 -29.77
C THR A 232 -0.54 8.59 -30.63
N SER A 233 -1.76 8.14 -30.29
CA SER A 233 -2.50 7.15 -31.08
C SER A 233 -2.90 7.67 -32.46
N LEU A 234 -3.35 8.93 -32.53
CA LEU A 234 -3.71 9.56 -33.83
C LEU A 234 -2.51 9.72 -34.75
N LEU A 235 -1.32 10.03 -34.22
CA LEU A 235 -0.08 10.22 -34.97
C LEU A 235 0.71 8.91 -35.20
N ALA A 236 0.25 7.78 -34.66
CA ALA A 236 0.94 6.50 -34.83
C ALA A 236 1.07 6.13 -36.32
N PRO A 237 2.26 5.65 -36.78
CA PRO A 237 2.55 5.45 -38.19
C PRO A 237 1.81 4.26 -38.80
N SER A 238 1.51 3.22 -38.02
CA SER A 238 0.74 2.05 -38.43
C SER A 238 -0.58 1.95 -37.67
N LYS A 239 -1.64 1.52 -38.39
CA LYS A 239 -2.98 1.29 -37.85
C LYS A 239 -3.63 0.10 -38.58
N SER A 240 -2.81 -0.83 -39.09
CA SER A 240 -3.24 -1.80 -40.08
C SER A 240 -3.36 -3.22 -39.54
N THR A 241 -2.57 -3.60 -38.51
CA THR A 241 -2.71 -4.91 -37.88
C THR A 241 -3.78 -4.90 -36.81
N PRO A 242 -4.36 -6.04 -36.44
CA PRO A 242 -5.27 -6.11 -35.29
C PRO A 242 -4.68 -5.51 -34.01
N GLU A 243 -3.41 -5.75 -33.74
CA GLU A 243 -2.68 -5.21 -32.58
C GLU A 243 -2.59 -3.68 -32.65
N ASP A 244 -2.33 -3.10 -33.83
CA ASP A 244 -2.30 -1.65 -34.04
C ASP A 244 -3.68 -1.02 -33.81
N VAL A 245 -4.75 -1.71 -34.22
CA VAL A 245 -6.14 -1.25 -34.00
C VAL A 245 -6.48 -1.23 -32.52
N ASP A 246 -6.10 -2.28 -31.78
CA ASP A 246 -6.31 -2.35 -30.34
C ASP A 246 -5.52 -1.25 -29.60
N VAL A 247 -4.26 -1.02 -29.97
CA VAL A 247 -3.41 0.05 -29.42
C VAL A 247 -4.01 1.43 -29.73
N PHE A 248 -4.52 1.63 -30.96
CA PHE A 248 -5.19 2.89 -31.33
C PHE A 248 -6.41 3.15 -30.44
N TYR A 249 -7.31 2.17 -30.34
CA TYR A 249 -8.52 2.33 -29.54
C TYR A 249 -8.20 2.49 -28.04
N ALA A 250 -7.22 1.76 -27.52
CA ALA A 250 -6.80 1.89 -26.14
C ALA A 250 -6.28 3.32 -25.82
N GLY A 251 -5.53 3.92 -26.73
CA GLY A 251 -5.03 5.29 -26.53
C GLY A 251 -6.07 6.39 -26.83
N ALA A 252 -7.10 6.12 -27.63
CA ALA A 252 -8.17 7.06 -27.95
C ALA A 252 -9.40 6.93 -27.04
N GLU A 253 -9.50 5.85 -26.26
CA GLU A 253 -10.67 5.50 -25.44
C GLU A 253 -11.17 6.67 -24.59
N ASP A 254 -10.31 7.30 -23.83
CA ASP A 254 -10.68 8.33 -22.86
C ASP A 254 -11.25 9.61 -23.49
N VAL A 255 -10.98 9.90 -24.77
CA VAL A 255 -11.60 11.00 -25.50
C VAL A 255 -12.85 10.56 -26.25
N LEU A 256 -12.89 9.30 -26.72
CA LEU A 256 -14.05 8.74 -27.43
C LEU A 256 -15.24 8.51 -26.50
N LEU A 257 -15.02 7.99 -25.31
CA LEU A 257 -16.07 7.68 -24.33
C LEU A 257 -17.03 8.85 -24.08
N PRO A 258 -16.59 10.04 -23.64
CA PRO A 258 -17.49 11.16 -23.40
C PRO A 258 -18.07 11.74 -24.69
N TYR A 259 -17.34 11.65 -25.80
CA TYR A 259 -17.80 12.16 -27.09
C TYR A 259 -18.96 11.33 -27.66
N LEU A 260 -18.80 9.99 -27.70
CA LEU A 260 -19.86 9.09 -28.16
C LEU A 260 -21.11 9.18 -27.27
N ASP A 261 -20.93 9.30 -25.96
CA ASP A 261 -22.06 9.50 -25.03
C ASP A 261 -22.79 10.83 -25.28
N SER A 262 -22.07 11.90 -25.61
CA SER A 262 -22.69 13.19 -25.93
C SER A 262 -23.54 13.15 -27.21
N LEU A 263 -23.22 12.28 -28.15
CA LEU A 263 -23.94 12.11 -29.40
C LEU A 263 -25.10 11.12 -29.32
N TYR A 264 -24.86 9.99 -28.63
CA TYR A 264 -25.74 8.81 -28.71
C TYR A 264 -26.27 8.36 -27.36
N GLY A 265 -25.83 8.94 -26.23
CA GLY A 265 -26.22 8.50 -24.89
C GLY A 265 -27.73 8.48 -24.66
N SER A 266 -28.47 9.45 -25.22
CA SER A 266 -29.93 9.54 -25.12
C SER A 266 -30.70 8.51 -25.99
N SER A 267 -30.01 7.84 -26.92
CA SER A 267 -30.64 6.85 -27.82
C SER A 267 -30.55 5.42 -27.27
N ILE A 268 -29.89 5.22 -26.14
CA ILE A 268 -29.80 3.90 -25.48
C ILE A 268 -31.17 3.53 -24.93
N ASP A 269 -31.58 2.28 -25.16
CA ASP A 269 -32.80 1.73 -24.60
C ASP A 269 -32.67 1.59 -23.08
N ALA A 270 -33.34 2.49 -22.37
CA ALA A 270 -33.31 2.53 -20.91
C ALA A 270 -34.01 1.35 -20.23
N SER A 271 -34.83 0.59 -20.96
CA SER A 271 -35.49 -0.63 -20.49
C SER A 271 -34.53 -1.83 -20.46
N ASP A 272 -33.44 -1.80 -21.25
CA ASP A 272 -32.40 -2.81 -21.20
C ASP A 272 -31.39 -2.53 -20.09
N HIS A 273 -31.71 -2.97 -18.90
CA HIS A 273 -30.84 -2.83 -17.73
C HIS A 273 -29.53 -3.64 -17.88
N SER A 274 -29.40 -4.52 -18.89
CA SER A 274 -28.18 -5.35 -19.08
C SER A 274 -26.96 -4.48 -19.36
N VAL A 275 -27.13 -3.30 -20.00
CA VAL A 275 -26.08 -2.31 -20.26
C VAL A 275 -25.36 -1.89 -18.98
N PHE A 276 -26.07 -1.80 -17.86
CA PHE A 276 -25.55 -1.37 -16.56
C PHE A 276 -25.16 -2.56 -15.69
N THR A 277 -26.02 -3.59 -15.62
CA THR A 277 -25.82 -4.74 -14.73
C THR A 277 -24.63 -5.61 -15.12
N THR A 278 -24.25 -5.67 -16.39
CA THR A 278 -23.02 -6.38 -16.82
C THR A 278 -21.77 -5.72 -16.24
N LEU A 279 -21.73 -4.39 -16.26
CA LEU A 279 -20.65 -3.60 -15.68
C LEU A 279 -20.55 -3.84 -14.15
N THR A 280 -21.67 -3.69 -13.44
CA THR A 280 -21.68 -3.74 -11.98
C THR A 280 -21.35 -5.14 -11.47
N LYS A 281 -21.91 -6.21 -12.06
CA LYS A 281 -21.56 -7.59 -11.71
C LYS A 281 -20.06 -7.89 -11.88
N LYS A 282 -19.46 -7.37 -12.96
CA LYS A 282 -18.02 -7.52 -13.18
C LYS A 282 -17.21 -6.90 -12.04
N TYR A 283 -17.48 -5.63 -11.71
CA TYR A 283 -16.68 -4.93 -10.71
C TYR A 283 -17.02 -5.33 -9.27
N GLU A 284 -18.22 -5.77 -8.99
CA GLU A 284 -18.59 -6.40 -7.72
C GLU A 284 -17.80 -7.70 -7.50
N ALA A 285 -17.74 -8.57 -8.50
CA ALA A 285 -16.96 -9.81 -8.42
C ALA A 285 -15.47 -9.52 -8.17
N ARG A 286 -14.91 -8.52 -8.87
CA ARG A 286 -13.51 -8.10 -8.69
C ARG A 286 -13.27 -7.49 -7.32
N PHE A 287 -14.18 -6.67 -6.82
CA PHE A 287 -14.12 -6.12 -5.48
C PHE A 287 -14.10 -7.22 -4.42
N ASN A 288 -15.02 -8.18 -4.52
CA ASN A 288 -15.10 -9.30 -3.56
C ASN A 288 -13.83 -10.16 -3.58
N GLU A 289 -13.23 -10.38 -4.76
CA GLU A 289 -11.94 -11.06 -4.88
C GLU A 289 -10.81 -10.24 -4.23
N ASP A 290 -10.76 -8.93 -4.45
CA ASP A 290 -9.79 -8.04 -3.85
C ASP A 290 -9.89 -8.04 -2.31
N MET A 291 -11.12 -8.06 -1.76
CA MET A 291 -11.35 -8.14 -0.31
C MET A 291 -10.87 -9.46 0.27
N ARG A 292 -11.15 -10.60 -0.39
CA ARG A 292 -10.62 -11.91 0.00
C ARG A 292 -9.08 -11.93 -0.02
N ASN A 293 -8.49 -11.38 -1.08
CA ASN A 293 -7.03 -11.30 -1.20
C ASN A 293 -6.38 -10.40 -0.14
N LEU A 294 -7.14 -9.49 0.49
CA LEU A 294 -6.72 -8.65 1.61
C LEU A 294 -7.08 -9.24 2.99
N ASN A 295 -7.56 -10.49 3.06
CA ASN A 295 -8.01 -11.16 4.27
C ASN A 295 -9.19 -10.44 4.98
N VAL A 296 -10.02 -9.70 4.25
CA VAL A 296 -11.24 -9.07 4.78
C VAL A 296 -12.33 -10.12 4.90
N LEU A 297 -12.96 -10.22 6.07
CA LEU A 297 -14.10 -11.10 6.31
C LEU A 297 -15.32 -10.68 5.48
N GLU A 298 -16.00 -11.64 4.90
CA GLU A 298 -17.24 -11.37 4.18
C GLU A 298 -18.28 -10.73 5.11
N PRO A 299 -19.12 -9.79 4.63
CA PRO A 299 -20.24 -9.26 5.39
C PRO A 299 -21.24 -10.37 5.73
N ASP A 300 -21.93 -10.26 6.86
CA ASP A 300 -23.02 -11.19 7.22
C ASP A 300 -24.22 -11.01 6.31
N VAL A 301 -24.45 -9.76 5.84
CA VAL A 301 -25.50 -9.43 4.86
C VAL A 301 -24.93 -8.43 3.86
N VAL A 302 -25.11 -8.73 2.57
CA VAL A 302 -24.84 -7.82 1.45
C VAL A 302 -26.17 -7.35 0.88
N THR A 303 -26.37 -6.04 0.75
CA THR A 303 -27.56 -5.42 0.15
C THR A 303 -27.17 -4.72 -1.17
N ARG A 304 -28.04 -4.77 -2.18
CA ARG A 304 -27.83 -4.08 -3.47
C ARG A 304 -28.99 -3.16 -3.75
N VAL A 305 -28.68 -1.97 -4.28
CA VAL A 305 -29.69 -0.93 -4.54
C VAL A 305 -30.81 -1.46 -5.44
N THR A 306 -30.47 -2.25 -6.48
CA THR A 306 -31.44 -2.86 -7.41
C THR A 306 -32.39 -3.84 -6.76
N GLU A 307 -32.05 -4.39 -5.59
CA GLU A 307 -32.87 -5.34 -4.83
C GLU A 307 -33.90 -4.63 -3.93
N TYR A 308 -33.77 -3.30 -3.70
CA TYR A 308 -34.57 -2.53 -2.73
C TYR A 308 -35.43 -1.43 -3.38
N GLY A 309 -35.70 -1.48 -4.69
CA GLY A 309 -36.42 -0.43 -5.41
C GLY A 309 -37.79 -0.07 -4.81
N ASN A 310 -38.61 -1.07 -4.47
CA ASN A 310 -39.94 -0.87 -3.87
C ASN A 310 -39.87 -0.30 -2.45
N GLU A 311 -38.91 -0.78 -1.67
CA GLU A 311 -38.66 -0.32 -0.30
C GLU A 311 -38.23 1.16 -0.32
N ILE A 312 -37.35 1.56 -1.31
CA ILE A 312 -36.94 2.94 -1.48
C ILE A 312 -38.13 3.84 -1.79
N VAL A 313 -38.99 3.47 -2.75
CA VAL A 313 -40.21 4.21 -3.07
C VAL A 313 -41.11 4.37 -1.84
N SER A 314 -41.34 3.29 -1.10
CA SER A 314 -42.16 3.29 0.11
C SER A 314 -41.55 4.17 1.22
N PHE A 315 -40.23 4.17 1.36
CA PHE A 315 -39.51 4.97 2.35
C PHE A 315 -39.61 6.47 2.03
N VAL A 316 -39.39 6.85 0.76
CA VAL A 316 -39.54 8.22 0.29
C VAL A 316 -40.98 8.71 0.47
N ASP A 317 -41.98 7.91 0.10
CA ASP A 317 -43.41 8.22 0.27
C ASP A 317 -43.78 8.50 1.77
N LYS A 318 -43.17 7.72 2.68
CA LYS A 318 -43.36 7.96 4.11
C LYS A 318 -42.74 9.27 4.59
N ILE A 319 -41.52 9.63 4.09
CA ILE A 319 -40.90 10.93 4.40
C ILE A 319 -41.79 12.09 3.90
N ILE A 320 -42.39 11.95 2.70
CA ILE A 320 -43.35 12.94 2.17
C ILE A 320 -44.56 13.05 3.08
N LYS A 321 -45.17 11.92 3.46
CA LYS A 321 -46.32 11.86 4.39
C LYS A 321 -46.02 12.45 5.76
N ASN A 322 -44.77 12.34 6.21
CA ASN A 322 -44.26 12.97 7.43
C ASN A 322 -44.01 14.49 7.25
N GLY A 323 -44.16 15.04 6.04
CA GLY A 323 -44.04 16.47 5.73
C GLY A 323 -42.59 16.98 5.63
N MET A 324 -41.63 16.08 5.41
CA MET A 324 -40.19 16.41 5.35
C MET A 324 -39.60 16.16 3.95
N ALA A 325 -40.43 15.94 2.94
CA ALA A 325 -40.05 15.91 1.53
C ALA A 325 -41.20 16.40 0.66
N TYR A 326 -40.88 16.76 -0.58
CA TYR A 326 -41.87 17.25 -1.57
C TYR A 326 -41.47 16.80 -2.97
N SER A 327 -42.51 16.57 -3.83
CA SER A 327 -42.30 16.29 -5.25
C SER A 327 -42.32 17.56 -6.08
N THR A 328 -41.63 17.56 -7.19
CA THR A 328 -41.56 18.62 -8.19
C THR A 328 -42.32 18.22 -9.44
N SER A 329 -42.59 19.17 -10.35
CA SER A 329 -43.43 18.96 -11.54
C SER A 329 -42.79 17.99 -12.55
N ASP A 330 -41.45 17.79 -12.48
CA ASP A 330 -40.71 16.83 -13.33
C ASP A 330 -40.74 15.40 -12.79
N GLY A 331 -41.35 15.16 -11.64
CA GLY A 331 -41.40 13.87 -10.99
C GLY A 331 -40.22 13.54 -10.06
N SER A 332 -39.35 14.50 -9.79
CA SER A 332 -38.29 14.35 -8.78
C SER A 332 -38.84 14.60 -7.37
N VAL A 333 -38.19 14.05 -6.34
CA VAL A 333 -38.53 14.28 -4.93
C VAL A 333 -37.29 14.75 -4.18
N TYR A 334 -37.49 15.85 -3.43
CA TYR A 334 -36.42 16.47 -2.63
C TYR A 334 -36.75 16.40 -1.15
N PHE A 335 -35.71 16.25 -0.34
CA PHE A 335 -35.81 16.36 1.13
C PHE A 335 -35.88 17.84 1.53
N ASP A 336 -36.85 18.18 2.41
CA ASP A 336 -37.11 19.52 2.91
C ASP A 336 -36.37 19.74 4.21
N ILE A 337 -35.15 20.28 4.12
CA ILE A 337 -34.29 20.50 5.29
C ILE A 337 -34.93 21.46 6.27
N GLU A 338 -35.57 22.51 5.78
CA GLU A 338 -36.21 23.54 6.65
C GLU A 338 -37.35 22.93 7.47
N ASN A 339 -38.21 22.12 6.87
CA ASN A 339 -39.30 21.48 7.58
C ASN A 339 -38.81 20.37 8.52
N PHE A 340 -37.74 19.68 8.18
CA PHE A 340 -37.11 18.71 9.06
C PHE A 340 -36.62 19.38 10.36
N GLU A 341 -35.92 20.52 10.26
CA GLU A 341 -35.36 21.23 11.41
C GLU A 341 -36.38 21.99 12.25
N LYS A 342 -37.58 22.29 11.72
CA LYS A 342 -38.66 22.87 12.50
C LYS A 342 -39.20 21.93 13.58
N ARG A 343 -38.90 20.65 13.51
CA ARG A 343 -39.30 19.68 14.52
C ARG A 343 -38.30 19.60 15.64
N GLU A 344 -38.82 19.57 16.86
CA GLU A 344 -38.00 19.46 18.06
C GLU A 344 -37.13 18.21 18.04
N GLY A 345 -35.84 18.37 18.28
CA GLY A 345 -34.87 17.31 18.37
C GLY A 345 -34.24 16.91 17.02
N ASN A 346 -34.72 17.44 15.89
CA ASN A 346 -34.11 17.19 14.57
C ASN A 346 -33.03 18.25 14.26
N HIS A 347 -31.93 17.80 13.77
CA HIS A 347 -30.81 18.67 13.41
C HIS A 347 -30.18 18.15 12.10
N TYR A 348 -30.04 19.02 11.09
CA TYR A 348 -29.34 18.71 9.86
C TYR A 348 -27.85 18.99 9.97
N ALA A 349 -27.02 18.21 9.27
CA ALA A 349 -25.55 18.26 9.32
C ALA A 349 -24.99 18.05 10.74
N ARG A 350 -25.36 16.95 11.37
CA ARG A 350 -24.94 16.60 12.75
C ARG A 350 -23.48 16.21 12.82
N LEU A 351 -22.94 15.61 11.78
CA LEU A 351 -21.55 15.16 11.72
C LEU A 351 -20.60 16.32 11.42
N GLU A 352 -20.98 17.16 10.43
CA GLU A 352 -20.16 18.30 9.99
C GLU A 352 -20.96 19.61 9.86
N PRO A 353 -21.40 20.20 10.99
CA PRO A 353 -22.22 21.42 10.99
C PRO A 353 -21.55 22.63 10.31
N TRP A 354 -20.22 22.65 10.20
CA TRP A 354 -19.46 23.68 9.52
C TRP A 354 -19.55 23.59 7.99
N ASN A 355 -19.81 22.40 7.42
CA ASN A 355 -19.96 22.18 5.98
C ASN A 355 -21.40 22.43 5.50
N ARG A 356 -22.31 22.72 6.40
CA ARG A 356 -23.68 23.11 6.05
C ARG A 356 -23.66 24.35 5.16
N GLY A 357 -24.14 24.19 3.92
CA GLY A 357 -24.16 25.27 2.91
C GLY A 357 -22.91 25.33 2.04
N ASP A 358 -22.02 24.35 2.11
CA ASP A 358 -20.98 24.15 1.08
C ASP A 358 -21.64 23.60 -0.20
N THR A 359 -21.90 24.48 -1.14
CA THR A 359 -22.57 24.15 -2.41
C THR A 359 -21.78 23.21 -3.29
N ASN A 360 -20.45 23.17 -3.17
CA ASN A 360 -19.62 22.26 -3.94
C ASN A 360 -19.76 20.82 -3.44
N LEU A 361 -19.69 20.61 -2.13
CA LEU A 361 -19.89 19.29 -1.53
C LEU A 361 -21.32 18.78 -1.77
N GLN A 362 -22.32 19.67 -1.69
CA GLN A 362 -23.72 19.33 -1.99
C GLN A 362 -23.90 18.95 -3.47
N ALA A 363 -23.27 19.68 -4.40
CA ALA A 363 -23.32 19.37 -5.82
C ALA A 363 -22.63 18.03 -6.16
N ASP A 364 -21.52 17.69 -5.48
CA ASP A 364 -20.89 16.38 -5.60
C ASP A 364 -21.82 15.25 -5.14
N GLY A 365 -22.65 15.48 -4.11
CA GLY A 365 -23.68 14.57 -3.64
C GLY A 365 -24.88 14.42 -4.59
N GLU A 366 -25.21 15.43 -5.38
CA GLU A 366 -26.30 15.37 -6.36
C GLU A 366 -25.96 14.53 -7.60
N GLY A 367 -24.69 14.31 -7.90
CA GLY A 367 -24.21 13.45 -8.99
C GLY A 367 -24.08 14.14 -10.35
N ALA A 368 -23.41 13.43 -11.28
CA ALA A 368 -22.96 13.99 -12.57
C ALA A 368 -24.06 14.22 -13.62
N LEU A 369 -25.22 13.58 -13.48
CA LEU A 369 -26.36 13.66 -14.43
C LEU A 369 -27.43 14.65 -13.99
N SER A 370 -27.31 15.28 -12.82
CA SER A 370 -28.25 16.26 -12.30
C SER A 370 -28.09 17.60 -13.00
N SER A 371 -29.24 18.22 -13.41
CA SER A 371 -29.23 19.55 -14.03
C SER A 371 -29.48 20.62 -12.98
N VAL A 372 -28.47 21.34 -12.56
CA VAL A 372 -28.54 22.39 -11.52
C VAL A 372 -29.47 23.57 -11.92
N LYS A 373 -29.78 23.73 -13.20
CA LYS A 373 -30.46 24.96 -13.70
C LYS A 373 -31.99 24.90 -13.84
N THR A 374 -32.61 23.75 -13.59
CA THR A 374 -34.06 23.54 -13.79
C THR A 374 -34.79 22.94 -12.60
N SER A 375 -34.18 22.91 -11.42
CA SER A 375 -34.83 22.30 -10.26
C SER A 375 -35.84 23.28 -9.63
N GLU A 376 -37.01 22.79 -9.37
CA GLU A 376 -38.03 23.47 -8.53
C GLU A 376 -37.75 23.30 -7.04
N LYS A 377 -36.45 23.26 -6.66
CA LYS A 377 -36.03 23.15 -5.25
C LYS A 377 -36.55 24.35 -4.47
N ARG A 378 -37.11 24.12 -3.30
CA ARG A 378 -37.51 25.17 -2.36
C ARG A 378 -36.30 25.87 -1.76
N ASN A 379 -35.25 25.13 -1.51
CA ASN A 379 -33.96 25.60 -1.00
C ASN A 379 -32.83 24.92 -1.77
N ASP A 380 -31.77 25.65 -2.12
CA ASP A 380 -30.59 25.10 -2.83
C ASP A 380 -29.91 23.96 -2.06
N SER A 381 -30.03 23.95 -0.73
CA SER A 381 -29.50 22.90 0.15
C SER A 381 -30.33 21.62 0.19
N ASP A 382 -31.61 21.65 -0.29
CA ASP A 382 -32.43 20.45 -0.34
C ASP A 382 -31.80 19.43 -1.29
N PHE A 383 -31.82 18.15 -0.96
CA PHE A 383 -31.15 17.10 -1.72
C PHE A 383 -32.13 16.06 -2.25
N ALA A 384 -31.77 15.43 -3.37
CA ALA A 384 -32.66 14.49 -4.06
C ALA A 384 -32.83 13.17 -3.30
N LEU A 385 -34.09 12.77 -3.08
CA LEU A 385 -34.48 11.43 -2.64
C LEU A 385 -34.80 10.52 -3.82
N TRP A 386 -35.46 11.09 -4.85
CA TRP A 386 -35.83 10.42 -6.08
C TRP A 386 -35.58 11.35 -7.24
N LYS A 387 -34.91 10.86 -8.28
CA LYS A 387 -34.55 11.63 -9.48
C LYS A 387 -35.38 11.13 -10.66
N SER A 388 -36.08 12.03 -11.34
CA SER A 388 -36.75 11.73 -12.61
C SER A 388 -35.72 11.26 -13.64
N SER A 389 -35.94 10.13 -14.28
CA SER A 389 -35.03 9.55 -15.28
C SER A 389 -35.21 10.22 -16.62
N LYS A 390 -34.09 10.52 -17.28
CA LYS A 390 -34.04 11.10 -18.62
C LYS A 390 -33.86 10.01 -19.68
N PRO A 391 -34.14 10.29 -20.97
CA PRO A 391 -33.85 9.34 -22.03
C PRO A 391 -32.43 8.79 -21.98
N GLY A 392 -32.28 7.45 -22.05
CA GLY A 392 -31.02 6.76 -21.91
C GLY A 392 -30.56 6.52 -20.47
N GLU A 393 -31.39 6.80 -19.48
CA GLU A 393 -31.15 6.50 -18.06
C GLU A 393 -32.11 5.40 -17.59
N PRO A 394 -31.67 4.43 -16.76
CA PRO A 394 -32.58 3.42 -16.22
C PRO A 394 -33.67 4.07 -15.38
N ALA A 395 -34.87 3.49 -15.41
CA ALA A 395 -36.02 4.01 -14.70
C ALA A 395 -36.78 2.90 -13.98
N TRP A 396 -37.29 3.22 -12.81
CA TRP A 396 -38.21 2.40 -12.01
C TRP A 396 -39.51 3.17 -11.81
N ASP A 397 -40.60 2.43 -11.69
CA ASP A 397 -41.91 3.03 -11.46
C ASP A 397 -42.01 3.63 -10.05
N SER A 398 -42.65 4.79 -9.95
CA SER A 398 -42.97 5.43 -8.68
C SER A 398 -44.28 6.22 -8.75
N PRO A 399 -44.88 6.61 -7.62
CA PRO A 399 -46.08 7.48 -7.61
C PRO A 399 -45.81 8.88 -8.20
N TRP A 400 -44.56 9.28 -8.34
CA TRP A 400 -44.16 10.62 -8.86
C TRP A 400 -43.79 10.57 -10.35
N GLY A 401 -43.67 9.37 -10.90
CA GLY A 401 -43.26 9.11 -12.28
C GLY A 401 -42.00 8.23 -12.37
N PRO A 402 -41.61 7.84 -13.61
CA PRO A 402 -40.42 7.04 -13.83
C PRO A 402 -39.16 7.76 -13.35
N GLY A 403 -38.33 7.06 -12.55
CA GLY A 403 -37.14 7.66 -11.98
C GLY A 403 -36.19 6.66 -11.34
N ARG A 404 -35.22 7.15 -10.60
CA ARG A 404 -34.22 6.39 -9.89
C ARG A 404 -33.92 6.97 -8.51
N PRO A 405 -33.35 6.20 -7.57
CA PRO A 405 -32.95 6.71 -6.26
C PRO A 405 -31.93 7.85 -6.34
N GLY A 406 -31.99 8.78 -5.38
CA GLY A 406 -30.84 9.60 -5.05
C GLY A 406 -29.77 8.77 -4.33
N TRP A 407 -28.51 9.20 -4.35
CA TRP A 407 -27.39 8.45 -3.80
C TRP A 407 -27.51 8.15 -2.29
N HIS A 408 -28.09 9.06 -1.50
CA HIS A 408 -28.10 8.94 -0.03
C HIS A 408 -29.22 8.05 0.49
N ILE A 409 -30.38 8.02 -0.18
CA ILE A 409 -31.56 7.27 0.26
C ILE A 409 -31.34 5.76 0.21
N GLU A 410 -30.47 5.29 -0.66
CA GLU A 410 -30.15 3.90 -0.86
C GLU A 410 -29.68 3.26 0.45
N CYS A 411 -28.65 3.85 1.09
CA CYS A 411 -28.10 3.36 2.34
C CYS A 411 -29.08 3.47 3.51
N SER A 412 -29.83 4.58 3.59
CA SER A 412 -30.87 4.77 4.61
C SER A 412 -31.90 3.65 4.59
N VAL A 413 -32.35 3.25 3.39
CA VAL A 413 -33.37 2.20 3.22
C VAL A 413 -32.78 0.82 3.50
N MET A 414 -31.66 0.48 2.88
CA MET A 414 -31.03 -0.84 3.03
C MET A 414 -30.63 -1.11 4.48
N ALA A 415 -30.04 -0.12 5.16
CA ALA A 415 -29.69 -0.23 6.57
C ALA A 415 -30.95 -0.40 7.46
N SER A 416 -32.00 0.43 7.24
CA SER A 416 -33.24 0.36 7.99
C SER A 416 -34.00 -0.95 7.76
N ALA A 417 -34.00 -1.49 6.55
CA ALA A 417 -34.66 -2.75 6.23
C ALA A 417 -34.04 -3.96 6.94
N VAL A 418 -32.71 -3.98 7.09
CA VAL A 418 -31.98 -5.10 7.68
C VAL A 418 -31.81 -4.96 9.20
N LEU A 419 -31.54 -3.74 9.70
CA LEU A 419 -31.17 -3.47 11.11
C LEU A 419 -32.28 -2.81 11.92
N GLY A 420 -33.34 -2.28 11.26
CA GLY A 420 -34.50 -1.64 11.89
C GLY A 420 -34.29 -0.16 12.16
N GLU A 421 -34.99 0.34 13.17
CA GLU A 421 -35.07 1.78 13.48
C GLU A 421 -33.83 2.34 14.16
N GLN A 422 -32.92 1.52 14.64
CA GLN A 422 -31.71 1.93 15.32
C GLN A 422 -30.57 0.92 15.15
N MET A 423 -29.35 1.40 14.98
CA MET A 423 -28.13 0.60 14.94
C MET A 423 -27.06 1.15 15.86
N ASP A 424 -26.12 0.27 16.26
CA ASP A 424 -24.99 0.65 17.12
C ASP A 424 -23.97 1.45 16.34
N ILE A 425 -23.48 0.90 15.23
CA ILE A 425 -22.37 1.47 14.45
C ILE A 425 -22.81 1.71 13.01
N HIS A 426 -22.50 2.89 12.50
CA HIS A 426 -22.45 3.18 11.07
C HIS A 426 -21.02 3.60 10.70
N SER A 427 -20.46 3.10 9.60
CA SER A 427 -19.08 3.39 9.20
C SER A 427 -18.90 3.61 7.71
N GLY A 428 -17.82 4.31 7.37
CA GLY A 428 -17.39 4.57 6.01
C GLY A 428 -16.09 5.38 5.97
N GLY A 429 -15.67 5.81 4.78
CA GLY A 429 -14.56 6.76 4.64
C GLY A 429 -14.92 8.13 5.20
N ILE A 430 -13.95 8.89 5.69
CA ILE A 430 -14.18 10.22 6.21
C ILE A 430 -14.79 11.18 5.16
N ASP A 431 -14.59 10.91 3.88
CA ASP A 431 -15.18 11.65 2.77
C ASP A 431 -16.70 11.42 2.59
N LEU A 432 -17.25 10.41 3.23
CA LEU A 432 -18.71 10.17 3.27
C LEU A 432 -19.40 10.94 4.40
N CYS A 433 -18.64 11.50 5.36
CA CYS A 433 -19.18 12.16 6.53
C CYS A 433 -20.22 13.23 6.16
N PHE A 434 -19.86 14.13 5.23
CA PHE A 434 -20.75 15.11 4.64
C PHE A 434 -20.54 15.15 3.11
N PRO A 435 -21.58 15.15 2.28
CA PRO A 435 -22.99 15.19 2.69
C PRO A 435 -23.66 13.80 2.92
N HIS A 436 -23.00 12.67 2.56
CA HIS A 436 -23.65 11.37 2.44
C HIS A 436 -24.25 10.88 3.77
N HIS A 437 -23.45 10.69 4.80
CA HIS A 437 -23.93 10.19 6.09
C HIS A 437 -24.80 11.21 6.87
N ASP A 438 -24.55 12.51 6.72
CA ASP A 438 -25.45 13.53 7.28
C ASP A 438 -26.83 13.52 6.60
N ASN A 439 -26.90 13.27 5.29
CA ASN A 439 -28.15 13.10 4.57
C ASN A 439 -28.87 11.80 4.94
N GLU A 440 -28.13 10.70 5.13
CA GLU A 440 -28.69 9.44 5.62
C GLU A 440 -29.32 9.59 7.01
N LEU A 441 -28.65 10.31 7.92
CA LEU A 441 -29.20 10.63 9.24
C LEU A 441 -30.51 11.38 9.12
N ALA A 442 -30.54 12.44 8.33
CA ALA A 442 -31.73 13.25 8.15
C ALA A 442 -32.90 12.44 7.56
N GLN A 443 -32.63 11.62 6.52
CA GLN A 443 -33.62 10.75 5.88
C GLN A 443 -34.21 9.73 6.84
N SER A 444 -33.33 9.03 7.58
CA SER A 444 -33.75 7.98 8.50
C SER A 444 -34.46 8.54 9.72
N GLU A 445 -34.01 9.66 10.30
CA GLU A 445 -34.66 10.34 11.40
C GLU A 445 -36.04 10.93 10.99
N ALA A 446 -36.15 11.40 9.73
CA ALA A 446 -37.43 11.81 9.15
C ALA A 446 -38.40 10.64 8.93
N TYR A 447 -37.90 9.49 8.54
CA TYR A 447 -38.69 8.27 8.34
C TYR A 447 -39.23 7.68 9.66
N TRP A 448 -38.32 7.47 10.63
CA TRP A 448 -38.65 6.85 11.90
C TRP A 448 -39.36 7.77 12.91
N GLN A 449 -39.23 9.03 12.74
CA GLN A 449 -39.85 10.15 13.48
C GLN A 449 -40.39 9.78 14.89
N LYS A 450 -39.80 10.39 15.94
CA LYS A 450 -40.19 10.22 17.34
C LYS A 450 -40.38 11.59 18.01
N GLU A 451 -41.23 11.66 19.06
CA GLU A 451 -41.26 12.84 19.94
C GLU A 451 -39.87 13.07 20.56
N GLY A 452 -39.37 14.31 20.48
CA GLY A 452 -38.03 14.68 20.94
C GLY A 452 -36.89 14.19 20.02
N GLY A 453 -37.18 13.84 18.77
CA GLY A 453 -36.22 13.42 17.74
C GLY A 453 -35.81 11.95 17.83
N ALA A 454 -35.66 11.31 16.68
CA ALA A 454 -35.07 9.97 16.54
C ALA A 454 -33.54 10.04 16.64
N GLN A 455 -32.91 8.98 17.10
CA GLN A 455 -31.47 8.76 16.94
C GLN A 455 -31.30 7.42 16.23
N TRP A 456 -31.02 7.48 14.94
CA TRP A 456 -30.92 6.29 14.09
C TRP A 456 -29.60 5.53 14.33
N VAL A 457 -28.49 6.25 14.55
CA VAL A 457 -27.16 5.69 14.76
C VAL A 457 -26.61 6.17 16.10
N ASN A 458 -26.03 5.27 16.89
CA ASN A 458 -25.37 5.64 18.15
C ASN A 458 -23.92 6.08 17.94
N TYR A 459 -23.16 5.38 17.08
CA TYR A 459 -21.74 5.65 16.87
C TYR A 459 -21.40 5.70 15.38
N PHE A 460 -20.86 6.82 14.90
CA PHE A 460 -20.29 6.91 13.56
C PHE A 460 -18.78 6.75 13.60
N LEU A 461 -18.27 5.75 12.87
CA LEU A 461 -16.85 5.48 12.73
C LEU A 461 -16.40 5.82 11.31
N HIS A 462 -15.65 6.91 11.16
CA HIS A 462 -15.11 7.33 9.86
C HIS A 462 -13.62 7.02 9.76
N MET A 463 -13.24 6.23 8.73
CA MET A 463 -11.86 5.84 8.49
C MET A 463 -11.09 6.99 7.81
N GLY A 464 -9.91 7.29 8.33
CA GLY A 464 -9.05 8.33 7.78
C GLY A 464 -8.57 8.02 6.35
N HIS A 465 -8.28 9.07 5.59
CA HIS A 465 -7.77 8.94 4.22
C HIS A 465 -6.42 8.24 4.12
N LEU A 466 -6.18 7.61 2.98
CA LEU A 466 -4.87 7.14 2.57
C LEU A 466 -4.28 8.08 1.52
N SER A 467 -3.06 8.57 1.75
CA SER A 467 -2.27 9.32 0.77
C SER A 467 -0.96 8.61 0.46
N ILE A 468 -0.45 8.84 -0.75
CA ILE A 468 0.86 8.38 -1.19
C ILE A 468 1.57 9.60 -1.80
N SER A 469 2.79 9.90 -1.34
CA SER A 469 3.58 11.03 -1.81
C SER A 469 2.84 12.38 -1.74
N GLY A 470 2.10 12.62 -0.64
CA GLY A 470 1.43 13.89 -0.35
C GLY A 470 0.14 14.16 -1.13
N SER A 471 -0.34 13.22 -1.96
CA SER A 471 -1.55 13.39 -2.76
C SER A 471 -2.64 12.40 -2.34
N LYS A 472 -3.90 12.89 -2.18
CA LYS A 472 -5.06 12.02 -2.02
C LYS A 472 -5.22 11.18 -3.29
N MET A 473 -5.38 9.86 -3.13
CA MET A 473 -5.73 8.99 -4.26
C MET A 473 -7.20 9.13 -4.60
N SER A 474 -7.50 9.32 -5.89
CA SER A 474 -8.88 9.31 -6.36
C SER A 474 -8.99 8.81 -7.80
N LYS A 475 -10.12 8.16 -8.12
CA LYS A 475 -10.44 7.71 -9.48
C LYS A 475 -10.53 8.88 -10.45
N SER A 476 -11.06 10.02 -10.00
CA SER A 476 -11.19 11.23 -10.81
C SER A 476 -9.85 11.86 -11.22
N LEU A 477 -8.78 11.61 -10.47
CA LEU A 477 -7.42 12.10 -10.77
C LEU A 477 -6.57 11.09 -11.52
N LYS A 478 -7.04 9.85 -11.68
CA LYS A 478 -6.27 8.72 -12.27
C LYS A 478 -4.85 8.60 -11.69
N ASN A 479 -4.68 8.90 -10.38
CA ASN A 479 -3.42 8.87 -9.65
C ASN A 479 -3.39 7.75 -8.59
N PHE A 480 -4.20 6.73 -8.79
CA PHE A 480 -4.34 5.62 -7.85
C PHE A 480 -3.66 4.34 -8.39
N THR A 481 -3.26 3.49 -7.46
CA THR A 481 -2.89 2.11 -7.74
C THR A 481 -4.04 1.22 -7.32
N THR A 482 -4.50 0.34 -8.21
CA THR A 482 -5.52 -0.65 -7.85
C THR A 482 -4.98 -1.67 -6.86
N ILE A 483 -5.85 -2.27 -6.07
CA ILE A 483 -5.46 -3.34 -5.14
C ILE A 483 -4.78 -4.48 -5.90
N ARG A 484 -5.36 -4.89 -7.04
CA ARG A 484 -4.80 -5.95 -7.91
C ARG A 484 -3.39 -5.64 -8.38
N GLU A 485 -3.16 -4.43 -8.88
CA GLU A 485 -1.82 -4.01 -9.33
C GLU A 485 -0.82 -4.01 -8.18
N ALA A 486 -1.19 -3.51 -7.01
CA ALA A 486 -0.33 -3.48 -5.85
C ALA A 486 0.10 -4.88 -5.38
N LEU A 487 -0.86 -5.83 -5.39
CA LEU A 487 -0.60 -7.22 -5.02
C LEU A 487 0.15 -7.98 -6.12
N SER A 488 -0.19 -7.79 -7.41
CA SER A 488 0.43 -8.52 -8.53
C SER A 488 1.88 -8.11 -8.79
N ARG A 489 2.23 -6.84 -8.52
CA ARG A 489 3.63 -6.36 -8.61
C ARG A 489 4.51 -6.90 -7.49
N GLY A 490 3.92 -7.49 -6.43
CA GLY A 490 4.65 -7.90 -5.24
C GLY A 490 5.09 -6.75 -4.33
N ASP A 491 4.65 -5.52 -4.62
CA ASP A 491 4.92 -4.35 -3.78
C ASP A 491 4.30 -4.50 -2.37
N TRP A 492 3.20 -5.25 -2.29
CA TRP A 492 2.39 -5.49 -1.11
C TRP A 492 1.81 -6.90 -1.10
N ASN A 493 1.60 -7.42 0.10
CA ASN A 493 0.72 -8.55 0.37
C ASN A 493 -0.31 -8.15 1.44
N ALA A 494 -1.29 -9.02 1.70
CA ALA A 494 -2.35 -8.73 2.68
C ALA A 494 -1.80 -8.39 4.07
N ARG A 495 -0.79 -9.13 4.53
CA ARG A 495 -0.17 -8.93 5.85
C ARG A 495 0.55 -7.60 5.94
N SER A 496 1.39 -7.27 4.97
CA SER A 496 2.16 -6.03 4.97
C SER A 496 1.27 -4.78 4.94
N LEU A 497 0.18 -4.78 4.14
CA LEU A 497 -0.81 -3.69 4.14
C LEU A 497 -1.53 -3.57 5.48
N ARG A 498 -1.95 -4.69 6.09
CA ARG A 498 -2.61 -4.68 7.40
C ARG A 498 -1.69 -4.15 8.49
N ILE A 499 -0.41 -4.52 8.49
CA ILE A 499 0.59 -3.99 9.43
C ILE A 499 0.68 -2.47 9.31
N ILE A 500 0.75 -1.92 8.10
CA ILE A 500 0.76 -0.46 7.89
C ILE A 500 -0.49 0.19 8.48
N PHE A 501 -1.67 -0.40 8.26
CA PHE A 501 -2.93 0.15 8.78
C PHE A 501 -3.06 0.01 10.30
N LEU A 502 -2.47 -1.03 10.91
CA LEU A 502 -2.38 -1.21 12.36
C LEU A 502 -1.39 -0.24 13.03
N LEU A 503 -0.30 0.11 12.34
CA LEU A 503 0.70 1.08 12.83
C LEU A 503 0.20 2.53 12.75
N GLY A 504 -0.83 2.81 11.96
CA GLY A 504 -1.52 4.09 11.90
C GLY A 504 -2.86 4.05 12.65
N GLY A 505 -3.28 5.19 13.24
CA GLY A 505 -4.61 5.31 13.87
C GLY A 505 -5.73 5.08 12.83
N TRP A 506 -6.82 4.43 13.24
CA TRP A 506 -7.90 4.08 12.30
C TRP A 506 -8.67 5.29 11.77
N HIS A 507 -8.88 6.32 12.59
CA HIS A 507 -9.62 7.55 12.25
C HIS A 507 -8.71 8.64 11.67
N ASP A 508 -7.39 8.50 11.78
CA ASP A 508 -6.42 9.47 11.28
C ASP A 508 -6.07 9.18 9.81
N GLY A 509 -5.70 10.23 9.08
CA GLY A 509 -5.11 10.06 7.75
C GLY A 509 -3.74 9.39 7.85
N ILE A 510 -3.45 8.49 6.92
CA ILE A 510 -2.15 7.82 6.79
C ILE A 510 -1.49 8.22 5.49
N GLU A 511 -0.22 8.60 5.56
CA GLU A 511 0.64 8.73 4.38
C GLU A 511 1.62 7.56 4.33
N ILE A 512 1.59 6.77 3.25
CA ILE A 512 2.55 5.68 3.04
C ILE A 512 3.86 6.27 2.55
N THR A 513 4.80 6.44 3.49
CA THR A 513 6.17 6.85 3.23
C THR A 513 7.12 5.65 3.16
N PRO A 514 8.34 5.79 2.58
CA PRO A 514 9.36 4.75 2.63
C PRO A 514 9.72 4.33 4.06
N ASP A 515 9.75 5.27 5.02
CA ASP A 515 10.04 4.98 6.43
C ASP A 515 8.92 4.16 7.08
N MET A 516 7.66 4.44 6.74
CA MET A 516 6.53 3.66 7.23
C MET A 516 6.55 2.23 6.67
N ARG A 517 6.88 2.06 5.38
CA ARG A 517 7.09 0.74 4.78
C ARG A 517 8.17 -0.05 5.51
N LYS A 518 9.32 0.59 5.72
CA LYS A 518 10.45 0.00 6.46
C LYS A 518 10.05 -0.39 7.89
N SER A 519 9.31 0.47 8.59
CA SER A 519 8.81 0.17 9.94
C SER A 519 7.88 -1.04 9.95
N GLY A 520 6.98 -1.14 8.95
CA GLY A 520 6.09 -2.29 8.78
C GLY A 520 6.85 -3.59 8.54
N SER A 521 7.78 -3.61 7.57
CA SER A 521 8.62 -4.79 7.29
C SER A 521 9.48 -5.17 8.50
N SER A 522 10.06 -4.19 9.20
CA SER A 522 10.86 -4.46 10.41
C SER A 522 10.01 -5.08 11.52
N TRP A 523 8.76 -4.64 11.69
CA TRP A 523 7.84 -5.23 12.66
C TRP A 523 7.47 -6.68 12.29
N GLU A 524 7.18 -6.94 11.00
CA GLU A 524 6.87 -8.27 10.50
C GLU A 524 8.04 -9.23 10.71
N SER A 525 9.25 -8.85 10.30
CA SER A 525 10.47 -9.63 10.49
C SER A 525 10.77 -9.88 11.99
N TYR A 526 10.52 -8.88 12.83
CA TYR A 526 10.76 -9.01 14.27
C TYR A 526 9.86 -10.06 14.94
N VAL A 527 8.58 -10.07 14.56
CA VAL A 527 7.60 -11.06 15.04
C VAL A 527 7.88 -12.44 14.42
N THR A 528 8.19 -12.50 13.13
CA THR A 528 8.57 -13.75 12.44
C THR A 528 9.76 -14.42 13.12
N ASN A 529 10.83 -13.66 13.37
CA ASN A 529 12.03 -14.19 14.04
C ASN A 529 11.76 -14.65 15.48
N PHE A 530 10.82 -14.02 16.19
CA PHE A 530 10.36 -14.50 17.48
C PHE A 530 9.67 -15.87 17.35
N PHE A 531 8.77 -16.02 16.39
CA PHE A 531 8.09 -17.28 16.14
C PHE A 531 9.05 -18.41 15.74
N TYR A 532 10.03 -18.15 14.89
CA TYR A 532 11.06 -19.13 14.53
C TYR A 532 11.77 -19.65 15.79
N LYS A 533 12.21 -18.74 16.68
CA LYS A 533 12.91 -19.11 17.92
C LYS A 533 12.06 -19.95 18.86
N VAL A 534 10.76 -19.64 18.98
CA VAL A 534 9.87 -20.42 19.87
C VAL A 534 9.50 -21.76 19.24
N ARG A 535 9.30 -21.82 17.92
CA ARG A 535 9.06 -23.09 17.21
C ARG A 535 10.26 -24.02 17.27
N ASP A 536 11.47 -23.48 17.25
CA ASP A 536 12.70 -24.28 17.41
C ASP A 536 12.75 -25.04 18.74
N LEU A 537 12.13 -24.53 19.81
CA LEU A 537 12.03 -25.23 21.11
C LEU A 537 11.21 -26.52 21.03
N GLU A 538 10.33 -26.70 20.04
CA GLU A 538 9.64 -27.98 19.83
C GLU A 538 10.60 -29.12 19.42
N VAL A 539 11.73 -28.77 18.80
CA VAL A 539 12.74 -29.68 18.29
C VAL A 539 13.98 -29.73 19.22
N HIS A 540 14.31 -28.59 19.78
CA HIS A 540 15.46 -28.40 20.67
C HIS A 540 15.01 -27.80 22.01
N PRO A 541 14.34 -28.60 22.88
CA PRO A 541 13.79 -28.09 24.14
C PRO A 541 14.91 -27.70 25.11
N ASN A 542 14.62 -26.72 25.95
CA ASN A 542 15.52 -26.35 27.06
C ASN A 542 15.58 -27.46 28.12
N ILE A 543 16.78 -27.82 28.54
CA ILE A 543 17.01 -28.90 29.51
C ILE A 543 16.86 -28.41 30.95
N SER A 544 17.06 -27.10 31.18
CA SER A 544 17.01 -26.50 32.51
C SER A 544 16.19 -25.23 32.52
N SER A 545 15.40 -25.00 33.57
CA SER A 545 14.70 -23.74 33.79
C SER A 545 14.90 -23.23 35.20
N THR A 546 14.80 -21.92 35.40
CA THR A 546 14.90 -21.27 36.72
C THR A 546 13.63 -20.49 36.99
N ALA A 547 13.08 -20.63 38.20
CA ALA A 547 11.88 -19.88 38.59
C ALA A 547 12.02 -18.34 38.43
N THR A 548 13.26 -17.83 38.55
CA THR A 548 13.56 -16.40 38.48
C THR A 548 13.38 -15.83 37.05
N GLU A 549 13.83 -16.55 36.00
CA GLU A 549 13.67 -16.08 34.62
C GLU A 549 12.21 -16.24 34.17
N ASP A 550 11.55 -17.33 34.57
CA ASP A 550 10.11 -17.51 34.33
C ASP A 550 9.29 -16.36 34.93
N GLU A 551 9.52 -16.00 36.21
CA GLU A 551 8.81 -14.93 36.90
C GLU A 551 9.03 -13.56 36.21
N LYS A 552 10.26 -13.29 35.77
CA LYS A 552 10.60 -12.06 35.05
C LYS A 552 9.85 -11.95 33.74
N VAL A 553 9.83 -13.02 32.91
CA VAL A 553 9.13 -13.03 31.63
C VAL A 553 7.60 -12.98 31.84
N LEU A 554 7.06 -13.73 32.80
CA LEU A 554 5.64 -13.71 33.15
C LEU A 554 5.18 -12.33 33.58
N LYS A 555 5.98 -11.59 34.37
CA LYS A 555 5.66 -10.22 34.76
C LYS A 555 5.58 -9.28 33.56
N SER A 556 6.54 -9.39 32.62
CA SER A 556 6.52 -8.62 31.37
C SER A 556 5.32 -9.02 30.49
N PHE A 557 4.96 -10.29 30.48
CA PHE A 557 3.81 -10.82 29.75
C PHE A 557 2.49 -10.26 30.27
N GLU A 558 2.24 -10.29 31.59
CA GLU A 558 1.05 -9.70 32.19
C GLU A 558 0.98 -8.19 31.94
N SER A 559 2.11 -7.48 32.10
CA SER A 559 2.17 -6.04 31.78
C SER A 559 1.85 -5.75 30.31
N ALA A 560 2.31 -6.59 29.39
CA ALA A 560 2.00 -6.44 27.97
C ALA A 560 0.51 -6.69 27.67
N LYS A 561 -0.12 -7.69 28.30
CA LYS A 561 -1.56 -7.97 28.19
C LYS A 561 -2.39 -6.77 28.67
N GLU A 562 -2.04 -6.19 29.81
CA GLU A 562 -2.70 -4.99 30.35
C GLU A 562 -2.55 -3.78 29.39
N LYS A 563 -1.35 -3.58 28.83
CA LYS A 563 -1.11 -2.48 27.87
C LYS A 563 -1.91 -2.66 26.59
N VAL A 564 -1.95 -3.90 26.04
CA VAL A 564 -2.75 -4.21 24.85
C VAL A 564 -4.24 -3.99 25.16
N HIS A 565 -4.73 -4.48 26.31
CA HIS A 565 -6.13 -4.29 26.71
C HIS A 565 -6.47 -2.81 26.83
N SER A 566 -5.66 -2.04 27.54
CA SER A 566 -5.89 -0.59 27.73
C SER A 566 -5.87 0.16 26.40
N ALA A 567 -4.96 -0.22 25.47
CA ALA A 567 -4.87 0.38 24.14
C ALA A 567 -6.12 0.07 23.29
N LEU A 568 -6.56 -1.18 23.25
CA LEU A 568 -7.75 -1.57 22.49
C LEU A 568 -9.02 -0.98 23.11
N ALA A 569 -9.09 -0.82 24.43
CA ALA A 569 -10.20 -0.17 25.13
C ALA A 569 -10.25 1.35 24.87
N ASP A 570 -9.14 1.97 24.48
CA ASP A 570 -9.08 3.40 24.14
C ASP A 570 -9.27 3.64 22.64
N SER A 571 -10.45 3.31 22.15
CA SER A 571 -10.82 3.52 20.73
C SER A 571 -9.94 2.75 19.75
N PHE A 572 -9.67 1.49 20.05
CA PHE A 572 -8.90 0.61 19.19
C PHE A 572 -7.51 1.19 18.84
N ASP A 573 -6.76 1.69 19.84
CA ASP A 573 -5.38 2.19 19.64
C ASP A 573 -4.44 1.02 19.27
N THR A 574 -4.58 0.54 18.02
CA THR A 574 -3.75 -0.53 17.46
C THR A 574 -2.27 -0.16 17.40
N PRO A 575 -1.85 1.10 17.13
CA PRO A 575 -0.44 1.48 17.21
C PRO A 575 0.19 1.20 18.57
N THR A 576 -0.52 1.50 19.67
CA THR A 576 -0.02 1.21 21.03
C THR A 576 -0.04 -0.28 21.33
N ALA A 577 -1.06 -1.02 20.91
CA ALA A 577 -1.11 -2.47 21.03
C ALA A 577 0.07 -3.15 20.29
N MET A 578 0.37 -2.72 19.05
CA MET A 578 1.51 -3.22 18.28
C MET A 578 2.85 -2.95 18.96
N ARG A 579 3.02 -1.77 19.58
CA ARG A 579 4.22 -1.45 20.39
C ARG A 579 4.32 -2.31 21.64
N ALA A 580 3.19 -2.60 22.32
CA ALA A 580 3.20 -3.46 23.51
C ALA A 580 3.61 -4.90 23.17
N ILE A 581 3.17 -5.44 22.03
CA ILE A 581 3.60 -6.75 21.51
C ILE A 581 5.10 -6.74 21.22
N SER A 582 5.62 -5.73 20.53
CA SER A 582 7.06 -5.61 20.26
C SER A 582 7.87 -5.48 21.54
N GLY A 583 7.36 -4.77 22.54
CA GLY A 583 7.98 -4.65 23.86
C GLY A 583 8.09 -6.01 24.57
N LEU A 584 7.02 -6.80 24.53
CA LEU A 584 7.02 -8.17 25.10
C LEU A 584 8.07 -9.05 24.42
N ILE A 585 8.18 -9.01 23.09
CA ILE A 585 9.21 -9.77 22.36
C ILE A 585 10.61 -9.29 22.73
N THR A 586 10.80 -7.98 22.93
CA THR A 586 12.09 -7.43 23.39
C THR A 586 12.46 -7.96 24.79
N ASP A 587 11.54 -7.93 25.73
CA ASP A 587 11.74 -8.45 27.08
C ASP A 587 12.03 -9.96 27.05
N TYR A 588 11.27 -10.71 26.26
CA TYR A 588 11.52 -12.14 26.01
C TYR A 588 12.92 -12.38 25.42
N ASN A 589 13.33 -11.62 24.41
CA ASN A 589 14.65 -11.78 23.79
C ASN A 589 15.79 -11.42 24.75
N SER A 590 15.55 -10.59 25.75
CA SER A 590 16.53 -10.17 26.75
C SER A 590 16.67 -11.14 27.93
N ALA A 591 15.75 -12.10 28.07
CA ALA A 591 15.79 -13.12 29.09
C ALA A 591 16.88 -14.16 28.80
N ASP A 592 17.44 -14.79 29.87
CA ASP A 592 18.34 -15.92 29.74
C ASP A 592 17.57 -17.15 29.21
N LYS A 593 17.87 -17.56 27.98
CA LYS A 593 17.13 -18.63 27.30
C LYS A 593 17.38 -20.02 27.96
N VAL A 594 18.56 -20.22 28.53
CA VAL A 594 18.89 -21.48 29.22
C VAL A 594 18.07 -21.60 30.51
N GLY A 595 17.81 -20.46 31.18
CA GLY A 595 17.04 -20.44 32.42
C GLY A 595 15.54 -20.31 32.25
N LEU A 596 15.02 -20.11 31.00
CA LEU A 596 13.60 -19.90 30.70
C LEU A 596 12.91 -21.23 30.32
N SER A 597 11.75 -21.52 30.93
CA SER A 597 10.98 -22.72 30.60
C SER A 597 10.30 -22.61 29.24
N ASP A 598 10.22 -23.73 28.51
CA ASP A 598 9.53 -23.80 27.23
C ASP A 598 8.04 -23.49 27.39
N SER A 599 7.40 -23.85 28.49
CA SER A 599 6.00 -23.56 28.76
C SER A 599 5.71 -22.06 28.76
N VAL A 600 6.53 -21.24 29.43
CA VAL A 600 6.41 -19.79 29.43
C VAL A 600 6.64 -19.21 28.03
N SER A 601 7.62 -19.74 27.30
CA SER A 601 7.91 -19.36 25.91
C SER A 601 6.70 -19.62 24.99
N PHE A 602 6.08 -20.79 25.11
CA PHE A 602 4.89 -21.17 24.34
C PHE A 602 3.67 -20.33 24.73
N ASP A 603 3.47 -20.00 26.01
CA ASP A 603 2.35 -19.16 26.44
C ASP A 603 2.45 -17.74 25.87
N VAL A 604 3.64 -17.13 25.90
CA VAL A 604 3.91 -15.85 25.26
C VAL A 604 3.64 -15.93 23.76
N ALA A 605 4.12 -16.99 23.08
CA ALA A 605 3.94 -17.15 21.65
C ALA A 605 2.48 -17.39 21.25
N ARG A 606 1.72 -18.19 22.00
CA ARG A 606 0.29 -18.40 21.77
C ARG A 606 -0.50 -17.09 21.93
N TYR A 607 -0.16 -16.27 22.93
CA TYR A 607 -0.80 -14.97 23.08
C TYR A 607 -0.51 -14.05 21.90
N ILE A 608 0.75 -13.95 21.47
CA ILE A 608 1.12 -13.11 20.31
C ILE A 608 0.44 -13.65 19.05
N THR A 609 0.40 -14.96 18.84
CA THR A 609 -0.31 -15.62 17.73
C THR A 609 -1.78 -15.25 17.74
N ARG A 610 -2.43 -15.35 18.90
CA ARG A 610 -3.83 -14.96 19.06
C ARG A 610 -4.06 -13.49 18.67
N MET A 611 -3.19 -12.58 19.12
CA MET A 611 -3.33 -11.18 18.79
C MET A 611 -3.14 -10.88 17.30
N VAL A 612 -2.14 -11.46 16.65
CA VAL A 612 -1.92 -11.25 15.20
C VAL A 612 -3.05 -11.85 14.35
N ARG A 613 -3.67 -12.96 14.81
CA ARG A 613 -4.85 -13.53 14.15
C ARG A 613 -6.10 -12.69 14.36
N ILE A 614 -6.32 -12.13 15.55
CA ILE A 614 -7.39 -11.16 15.81
C ILE A 614 -7.22 -9.95 14.88
N PHE A 615 -6.01 -9.49 14.64
CA PHE A 615 -5.75 -8.38 13.70
C PHE A 615 -5.85 -8.80 12.21
N GLY A 616 -6.13 -10.08 11.91
CA GLY A 616 -6.26 -10.60 10.55
C GLY A 616 -4.93 -10.72 9.80
N LEU A 617 -3.79 -10.76 10.50
CA LEU A 617 -2.46 -10.90 9.90
C LEU A 617 -2.15 -12.33 9.43
N ASP A 618 -2.96 -13.30 9.85
CA ASP A 618 -2.87 -14.72 9.46
C ASP A 618 -4.14 -15.20 8.73
N GLY A 619 -4.64 -14.37 7.82
CA GLY A 619 -5.83 -14.69 7.02
C GLY A 619 -7.10 -14.84 7.88
N THR A 620 -7.77 -15.96 7.70
CA THR A 620 -8.99 -16.35 8.45
C THR A 620 -8.71 -17.41 9.53
N ALA A 621 -7.44 -17.62 9.90
CA ALA A 621 -7.07 -18.57 10.93
C ALA A 621 -7.77 -18.26 12.27
N ASP A 622 -8.26 -19.28 12.94
CA ASP A 622 -8.95 -19.16 14.23
C ASP A 622 -7.96 -18.62 15.30
N PRO A 623 -8.28 -17.51 15.97
CA PRO A 623 -7.44 -16.98 17.04
C PRO A 623 -7.30 -17.90 18.25
N TYR A 624 -8.13 -18.92 18.38
CA TYR A 624 -8.24 -19.79 19.55
C TYR A 624 -7.87 -21.25 19.32
N ASP A 625 -7.30 -21.61 18.16
CA ASP A 625 -6.87 -22.98 17.84
C ASP A 625 -5.66 -23.48 18.62
N GLY A 626 -5.01 -22.61 19.41
CA GLY A 626 -3.83 -22.92 20.22
C GLY A 626 -2.52 -23.00 19.43
N GLY A 627 -2.51 -22.75 18.12
CA GLY A 627 -1.32 -22.74 17.28
C GLY A 627 -0.33 -21.66 17.64
N ILE A 628 0.91 -21.78 17.14
CA ILE A 628 1.98 -20.79 17.32
C ILE A 628 2.40 -20.26 15.95
N GLY A 629 2.37 -18.93 15.81
CA GLY A 629 2.82 -18.22 14.62
C GLY A 629 1.74 -18.04 13.57
N TRP A 630 2.16 -17.72 12.38
CA TRP A 630 1.31 -17.45 11.21
C TRP A 630 1.76 -18.24 9.98
N ALA A 631 0.97 -18.25 8.93
CA ALA A 631 1.30 -18.94 7.68
C ALA A 631 2.67 -18.50 7.11
N GLY A 632 3.45 -19.46 6.64
CA GLY A 632 4.75 -19.24 6.01
C GLY A 632 5.97 -19.30 6.94
N ILE A 633 5.79 -19.63 8.25
CA ILE A 633 6.92 -19.82 9.17
C ILE A 633 7.39 -21.27 9.26
N ASP A 634 6.60 -22.21 8.80
CA ASP A 634 6.94 -23.64 8.85
C ASP A 634 7.56 -24.11 7.54
N ILE A 635 8.51 -25.04 7.64
CA ILE A 635 8.92 -25.85 6.49
C ILE A 635 7.82 -26.89 6.17
N PRO A 636 7.74 -27.38 4.94
CA PRO A 636 6.76 -28.41 4.57
C PRO A 636 6.81 -29.60 5.52
N SER A 637 5.64 -30.13 5.89
CA SER A 637 5.57 -31.27 6.85
C SER A 637 6.31 -32.51 6.34
N ALA A 638 6.26 -32.77 5.03
CA ALA A 638 7.01 -33.84 4.38
C ALA A 638 8.55 -33.66 4.45
N ALA A 639 9.01 -32.42 4.62
CA ALA A 639 10.43 -32.09 4.74
C ALA A 639 10.98 -32.35 6.15
N LYS A 640 10.14 -32.23 7.20
CA LYS A 640 10.60 -32.13 8.60
C LYS A 640 11.53 -33.27 9.00
N GLU A 641 11.13 -34.52 8.78
CA GLU A 641 11.92 -35.69 9.21
C GLU A 641 13.32 -35.69 8.57
N HIS A 642 13.41 -35.49 7.26
CA HIS A 642 14.68 -35.54 6.52
C HIS A 642 15.56 -34.33 6.79
N VAL A 643 14.97 -33.13 6.83
CA VAL A 643 15.70 -31.88 7.03
C VAL A 643 16.25 -31.76 8.45
N TYR A 644 15.48 -32.14 9.47
CA TYR A 644 16.03 -32.19 10.84
C TYR A 644 17.09 -33.25 11.02
N ALA A 645 17.00 -34.42 10.34
CA ALA A 645 18.04 -35.41 10.33
C ALA A 645 19.34 -34.88 9.71
N VAL A 646 19.27 -34.32 8.49
CA VAL A 646 20.48 -33.81 7.82
C VAL A 646 21.04 -32.56 8.52
N SER A 647 20.22 -31.75 9.19
CA SER A 647 20.68 -30.60 9.97
C SER A 647 21.52 -31.04 11.17
N ARG A 648 21.04 -32.00 11.93
CA ARG A 648 21.80 -32.59 13.08
C ARG A 648 23.08 -33.25 12.63
N GLU A 649 23.01 -34.09 11.59
CA GLU A 649 24.19 -34.72 10.99
C GLU A 649 25.24 -33.70 10.55
N ARG A 650 24.83 -32.65 9.86
CA ARG A 650 25.69 -31.55 9.46
C ARG A 650 26.36 -30.88 10.66
N ASP A 651 25.59 -30.57 11.69
CA ASP A 651 26.12 -29.87 12.87
C ASP A 651 27.17 -30.70 13.60
N GLU A 652 26.95 -32.00 13.75
CA GLU A 652 27.91 -32.92 14.36
C GLU A 652 29.19 -33.06 13.50
N VAL A 653 29.04 -33.27 12.18
CA VAL A 653 30.19 -33.35 11.25
C VAL A 653 30.98 -32.05 11.31
N ARG A 654 30.30 -30.90 11.30
CA ARG A 654 30.95 -29.60 11.37
C ARG A 654 31.71 -29.38 12.69
N GLN A 655 31.12 -29.79 13.80
CA GLN A 655 31.76 -29.69 15.11
C GLN A 655 33.03 -30.54 15.16
N HIS A 656 32.98 -31.81 14.76
CA HIS A 656 34.14 -32.69 14.73
C HIS A 656 35.21 -32.23 13.74
N ALA A 657 34.81 -31.70 12.56
CA ALA A 657 35.74 -31.13 11.60
C ALA A 657 36.49 -29.89 12.15
N ILE A 658 35.82 -29.02 12.91
CA ILE A 658 36.46 -27.86 13.56
C ILE A 658 37.43 -28.28 14.68
N VAL A 659 37.03 -29.24 15.47
CA VAL A 659 37.90 -29.77 16.56
C VAL A 659 39.08 -30.58 16.01
N GLY A 660 38.96 -31.18 14.84
CA GLY A 660 40.00 -31.96 14.17
C GLY A 660 40.05 -33.43 14.61
N ASP A 661 38.94 -33.97 15.16
CA ASP A 661 38.81 -35.35 15.64
C ASP A 661 37.81 -36.18 14.79
N LEU A 662 37.49 -35.76 13.58
CA LEU A 662 36.61 -36.46 12.67
C LEU A 662 37.30 -37.71 12.11
N SER A 663 37.10 -38.89 12.74
CA SER A 663 37.56 -40.18 12.26
C SER A 663 36.47 -40.93 11.47
N ASP A 664 36.86 -42.00 10.73
CA ASP A 664 35.91 -42.82 9.99
C ASP A 664 34.86 -43.46 10.92
N GLU A 665 35.26 -43.87 12.14
CA GLU A 665 34.36 -44.46 13.16
C GLU A 665 33.37 -43.38 13.67
N VAL A 666 33.83 -42.16 13.91
CA VAL A 666 32.96 -41.04 14.32
C VAL A 666 31.95 -40.73 13.22
N LEU A 667 32.37 -40.65 11.96
CA LEU A 667 31.50 -40.37 10.83
C LEU A 667 30.44 -41.47 10.62
N ASP A 668 30.83 -42.76 10.66
CA ASP A 668 29.90 -43.90 10.57
C ASP A 668 28.89 -43.89 11.73
N SER A 669 29.31 -43.51 12.94
CA SER A 669 28.41 -43.32 14.08
C SER A 669 27.39 -42.21 13.84
N ILE A 670 27.83 -41.05 13.37
CA ILE A 670 26.95 -39.91 13.03
C ILE A 670 25.92 -40.32 11.98
N ILE A 671 26.33 -40.89 10.85
CA ILE A 671 25.45 -41.33 9.76
C ILE A 671 24.42 -42.35 10.23
N SER A 672 24.84 -43.29 11.07
CA SER A 672 23.95 -44.36 11.58
C SER A 672 22.87 -43.84 12.51
N GLN A 673 23.12 -42.75 13.25
CA GLN A 673 22.18 -42.14 14.20
C GLN A 673 21.11 -41.29 13.52
N HIS A 674 21.40 -40.78 12.33
CA HIS A 674 20.54 -39.82 11.63
C HIS A 674 19.87 -40.40 10.39
N ASN A 675 19.71 -41.67 10.26
CA ASN A 675 18.94 -42.31 9.18
C ASN A 675 17.45 -41.98 9.31
N ALA A 676 16.90 -41.26 8.32
CA ALA A 676 15.48 -41.07 8.22
C ALA A 676 14.73 -42.34 7.78
N ALA A 677 13.47 -42.48 8.21
CA ALA A 677 12.65 -43.63 7.87
C ALA A 677 12.44 -43.72 6.35
N LYS A 678 12.49 -44.92 5.79
CA LYS A 678 12.23 -45.19 4.37
C LYS A 678 10.75 -45.14 4.06
N GLN A 679 10.12 -43.97 4.18
CA GLN A 679 8.74 -43.80 3.80
C GLN A 679 8.69 -43.18 2.42
N GLN A 680 8.02 -43.85 1.47
CA GLN A 680 7.91 -43.44 0.07
C GLN A 680 6.75 -42.45 -0.09
N ASP A 681 6.86 -41.30 0.53
CA ASP A 681 5.98 -40.17 0.20
C ASP A 681 6.64 -39.37 -0.95
N MET A 682 5.94 -39.21 -2.06
CA MET A 682 6.46 -38.46 -3.21
C MET A 682 6.81 -37.01 -2.85
N GLU A 683 6.11 -36.39 -1.91
CA GLU A 683 6.40 -35.03 -1.45
C GLU A 683 7.69 -34.96 -0.59
N ALA A 684 8.04 -36.05 0.10
CA ALA A 684 9.26 -36.13 0.91
C ALA A 684 10.51 -36.47 0.09
N LEU A 685 10.34 -36.99 -1.14
CA LEU A 685 11.43 -37.51 -1.98
C LEU A 685 12.59 -36.51 -2.20
N PRO A 686 12.37 -35.24 -2.56
CA PRO A 686 13.46 -34.28 -2.75
C PRO A 686 14.33 -34.07 -1.51
N TYR A 687 13.72 -34.11 -0.31
CA TYR A 687 14.41 -33.92 0.96
C TYR A 687 15.18 -35.20 1.39
N ALA A 688 14.62 -36.36 1.08
CA ALA A 688 15.29 -37.65 1.30
C ALA A 688 16.52 -37.79 0.39
N GLU A 689 16.44 -37.34 -0.87
CA GLU A 689 17.56 -37.31 -1.82
C GLU A 689 18.69 -36.40 -1.34
N VAL A 690 18.38 -35.24 -0.76
CA VAL A 690 19.40 -34.35 -0.19
C VAL A 690 20.12 -35.03 0.97
N LEU A 691 19.40 -35.70 1.89
CA LEU A 691 19.99 -36.41 3.00
C LEU A 691 20.90 -37.54 2.49
N SER A 692 20.42 -38.41 1.60
CA SER A 692 21.19 -39.52 1.07
C SER A 692 22.44 -39.06 0.31
N THR A 693 22.30 -38.02 -0.54
CA THR A 693 23.42 -37.44 -1.29
C THR A 693 24.47 -36.84 -0.36
N PHE A 694 24.04 -36.15 0.70
CA PHE A 694 24.96 -35.61 1.71
C PHE A 694 25.75 -36.75 2.38
N GLN A 695 25.09 -37.82 2.80
CA GLN A 695 25.71 -38.99 3.41
C GLN A 695 26.69 -39.71 2.47
N GLU A 696 26.33 -39.86 1.19
CA GLU A 696 27.22 -40.44 0.16
C GLU A 696 28.50 -39.60 -0.02
N ASN A 697 28.34 -38.26 -0.10
CA ASN A 697 29.47 -37.37 -0.22
C ASN A 697 30.38 -37.37 1.02
N LEU A 698 29.82 -37.46 2.23
CA LEU A 698 30.61 -37.61 3.46
C LEU A 698 31.47 -38.88 3.41
N LYS A 699 30.90 -40.03 3.03
CA LYS A 699 31.63 -41.31 2.87
C LYS A 699 32.69 -41.24 1.80
N ALA A 700 32.42 -40.53 0.70
CA ALA A 700 33.40 -40.34 -0.38
C ALA A 700 34.58 -39.46 0.06
N LEU A 701 34.37 -38.43 0.89
CA LEU A 701 35.43 -37.60 1.47
C LEU A 701 36.27 -38.38 2.47
N ALA A 702 35.64 -39.17 3.32
CA ALA A 702 36.31 -40.06 4.28
C ALA A 702 37.24 -41.06 3.56
N SER A 703 36.71 -41.75 2.53
CA SER A 703 37.48 -42.73 1.73
C SER A 703 38.71 -42.10 1.05
N LYS A 704 38.66 -40.82 0.74
CA LYS A 704 39.77 -40.05 0.16
C LYS A 704 40.72 -39.47 1.20
N LYS A 705 40.42 -39.63 2.50
CA LYS A 705 41.10 -38.97 3.61
C LYS A 705 41.22 -37.46 3.40
N ALA A 706 40.12 -36.85 2.99
CA ALA A 706 40.04 -35.43 2.69
C ALA A 706 40.34 -34.57 3.95
N PRO A 707 40.91 -33.38 3.77
CA PRO A 707 41.14 -32.47 4.90
C PRO A 707 39.82 -31.95 5.49
N ALA A 708 39.82 -31.55 6.77
CA ALA A 708 38.64 -31.03 7.48
C ALA A 708 37.91 -29.89 6.71
N LYS A 709 38.67 -29.10 5.97
CA LYS A 709 38.12 -28.04 5.14
C LYS A 709 37.10 -28.56 4.13
N ASP A 710 37.33 -29.70 3.48
CA ASP A 710 36.45 -30.23 2.43
C ASP A 710 35.11 -30.66 3.04
N PHE A 711 35.11 -31.18 4.29
CA PHE A 711 33.88 -31.48 5.05
C PHE A 711 33.11 -30.19 5.41
N LEU A 712 33.81 -29.13 5.80
CA LEU A 712 33.19 -27.82 6.07
C LEU A 712 32.60 -27.22 4.79
N ASP A 713 33.30 -27.28 3.67
CA ASP A 713 32.82 -26.82 2.37
C ASP A 713 31.57 -27.60 1.92
N LEU A 714 31.52 -28.93 2.18
CA LEU A 714 30.32 -29.74 1.92
C LEU A 714 29.14 -29.33 2.81
N CYS A 715 29.39 -29.05 4.08
CA CYS A 715 28.38 -28.56 5.03
C CYS A 715 27.81 -27.18 4.60
N ASP A 716 28.66 -26.29 4.07
CA ASP A 716 28.23 -25.00 3.56
C ASP A 716 27.46 -25.15 2.23
N GLN A 717 27.85 -26.06 1.33
CA GLN A 717 27.10 -26.38 0.11
C GLN A 717 25.70 -26.92 0.41
N LEU A 718 25.57 -27.78 1.43
CA LEU A 718 24.26 -28.28 1.86
C LEU A 718 23.33 -27.13 2.27
N ARG A 719 23.81 -26.17 3.08
CA ARG A 719 23.06 -25.02 3.58
C ARG A 719 22.75 -24.02 2.46
N ASP A 720 23.78 -23.61 1.70
CA ASP A 720 23.73 -22.45 0.80
C ASP A 720 23.19 -22.80 -0.59
N THR A 721 23.13 -24.12 -0.95
CA THR A 721 22.68 -24.57 -2.26
C THR A 721 21.57 -25.62 -2.15
N HIS A 722 21.85 -26.82 -1.64
CA HIS A 722 20.91 -27.94 -1.73
C HIS A 722 19.60 -27.70 -0.96
N LEU A 723 19.68 -27.25 0.27
CA LEU A 723 18.47 -26.93 1.08
C LEU A 723 17.86 -25.61 0.67
N TRP A 724 18.70 -24.63 0.29
CA TRP A 724 18.19 -23.32 -0.19
C TRP A 724 17.31 -23.47 -1.43
N ASP A 725 17.74 -24.30 -2.39
CA ASP A 725 16.98 -24.56 -3.63
C ASP A 725 15.63 -25.25 -3.36
N LEU A 726 15.49 -25.91 -2.21
CA LEU A 726 14.24 -26.48 -1.69
C LEU A 726 13.46 -25.51 -0.79
N GLY A 727 13.88 -24.24 -0.71
CA GLY A 727 13.24 -23.23 0.10
C GLY A 727 13.49 -23.34 1.61
N ILE A 728 14.57 -24.01 2.03
CA ILE A 728 14.92 -24.24 3.44
C ILE A 728 16.30 -23.66 3.73
N TYR A 729 16.41 -22.99 4.86
CA TYR A 729 17.66 -22.40 5.35
C TYR A 729 18.02 -22.92 6.72
N LEU A 730 19.30 -23.24 6.89
CA LEU A 730 19.91 -23.60 8.17
C LEU A 730 20.62 -22.36 8.72
N GLU A 731 20.07 -21.77 9.76
CA GLU A 731 20.66 -20.62 10.43
C GLU A 731 21.65 -21.08 11.51
N ASP A 732 22.94 -20.96 11.23
CA ASP A 732 23.99 -21.31 12.17
C ASP A 732 23.91 -20.43 13.43
N ARG A 733 24.04 -21.04 14.60
CA ARG A 733 24.04 -20.37 15.91
C ARG A 733 25.31 -20.69 16.68
N GLU A 734 25.73 -19.71 17.48
CA GLU A 734 26.87 -19.91 18.36
C GLU A 734 26.45 -20.82 19.56
N ASN A 735 27.18 -21.95 19.76
CA ASN A 735 26.92 -22.89 20.83
C ASN A 735 25.51 -23.53 20.90
N ALA A 736 24.79 -23.58 19.77
CA ALA A 736 23.48 -24.23 19.67
C ALA A 736 23.33 -24.92 18.31
N PRO A 737 22.47 -25.92 18.15
CA PRO A 737 22.16 -26.51 16.85
C PRO A 737 21.65 -25.48 15.86
N ALA A 738 21.89 -25.70 14.57
CA ALA A 738 21.38 -24.82 13.53
C ALA A 738 19.84 -24.77 13.57
N MET A 739 19.28 -23.56 13.46
CA MET A 739 17.83 -23.38 13.40
C MET A 739 17.34 -23.62 11.97
N VAL A 740 16.40 -24.54 11.82
CA VAL A 740 15.77 -24.85 10.54
C VAL A 740 14.61 -23.90 10.32
N ARG A 741 14.63 -23.17 9.20
CA ARG A 741 13.55 -22.27 8.84
C ARG A 741 13.33 -22.18 7.33
N PRO A 742 12.15 -21.75 6.84
CA PRO A 742 11.97 -21.50 5.41
C PRO A 742 12.82 -20.32 4.93
N VAL A 743 13.17 -20.34 3.65
CA VAL A 743 13.73 -19.16 2.96
C VAL A 743 12.61 -18.16 2.77
N ASP A 744 12.65 -17.07 3.52
CA ASP A 744 11.71 -15.98 3.41
C ASP A 744 12.20 -14.88 2.45
N ALA A 745 11.33 -13.92 2.16
CA ALA A 745 11.65 -12.82 1.24
C ALA A 745 12.83 -11.95 1.72
N GLU A 746 13.05 -11.83 3.02
CA GLU A 746 14.16 -11.07 3.59
C GLU A 746 15.49 -11.77 3.34
N LEU A 747 15.57 -13.08 3.58
CA LEU A 747 16.74 -13.90 3.27
C LEU A 747 17.07 -13.89 1.77
N GLN A 748 16.02 -14.03 0.92
CA GLN A 748 16.20 -13.98 -0.53
C GLN A 748 16.75 -12.63 -0.97
N ALA A 749 16.18 -11.52 -0.50
CA ALA A 749 16.65 -10.19 -0.82
C ALA A 749 18.09 -9.93 -0.32
N ALA A 750 18.45 -10.43 0.87
CA ALA A 750 19.79 -10.33 1.40
C ALA A 750 20.81 -11.10 0.55
N ARG A 751 20.45 -12.29 0.06
CA ARG A 751 21.28 -13.09 -0.87
C ARG A 751 21.45 -12.36 -2.19
N ASP A 752 20.35 -11.92 -2.80
CA ASP A 752 20.37 -11.19 -4.08
C ASP A 752 21.24 -9.92 -4.01
N GLN A 753 21.15 -9.19 -2.92
CA GLN A 753 21.99 -8.02 -2.67
C GLN A 753 23.47 -8.39 -2.54
N LYS A 754 23.77 -9.46 -1.81
CA LYS A 754 25.16 -9.96 -1.66
C LYS A 754 25.74 -10.38 -3.01
N GLU A 755 24.96 -11.09 -3.83
CA GLU A 755 25.36 -11.52 -5.15
C GLU A 755 25.53 -10.33 -6.13
N ALA A 756 24.63 -9.34 -6.07
CA ALA A 756 24.74 -8.12 -6.88
C ALA A 756 26.02 -7.33 -6.53
N ILE A 757 26.33 -7.21 -5.23
CA ILE A 757 27.59 -6.55 -4.79
C ILE A 757 28.81 -7.36 -5.24
N ALA A 758 28.76 -8.69 -5.15
CA ALA A 758 29.85 -9.55 -5.60
C ALA A 758 30.07 -9.41 -7.12
N ARG A 759 28.99 -9.39 -7.90
CA ARG A 759 29.03 -9.19 -9.37
C ARG A 759 29.62 -7.83 -9.73
N GLN A 760 29.17 -6.75 -9.08
CA GLN A 760 29.73 -5.41 -9.29
C GLN A 760 31.25 -5.34 -8.98
N LYS A 761 31.67 -5.99 -7.89
CA LYS A 761 33.10 -6.06 -7.54
C LYS A 761 33.92 -6.85 -8.58
N ALA A 762 33.36 -7.94 -9.09
CA ALA A 762 33.99 -8.73 -10.13
C ALA A 762 34.12 -7.96 -11.46
N GLU A 763 33.06 -7.26 -11.87
CA GLU A 763 33.08 -6.40 -13.06
C GLU A 763 34.07 -5.24 -12.91
N ALA A 764 34.09 -4.57 -11.76
CA ALA A 764 35.03 -3.49 -11.48
C ALA A 764 36.49 -3.99 -11.51
N LYS A 765 36.75 -5.20 -10.98
CA LYS A 765 38.06 -5.83 -11.03
C LYS A 765 38.49 -6.13 -12.48
N LEU A 766 37.59 -6.75 -13.26
CA LEU A 766 37.84 -7.08 -14.66
C LEU A 766 38.14 -5.82 -15.51
N LYS A 767 37.35 -4.77 -15.30
CA LYS A 767 37.54 -3.47 -15.97
C LYS A 767 38.90 -2.87 -15.63
N ARG A 768 39.32 -2.94 -14.35
CA ARG A 768 40.63 -2.45 -13.91
C ARG A 768 41.78 -3.25 -14.53
N GLU A 769 41.66 -4.56 -14.58
CA GLU A 769 42.63 -5.44 -15.23
C GLU A 769 42.74 -5.14 -16.75
N GLN A 770 41.63 -4.88 -17.42
CA GLN A 770 41.61 -4.45 -18.82
C GLN A 770 42.29 -3.09 -19.03
N GLU A 771 41.95 -2.10 -18.19
CA GLU A 771 42.57 -0.79 -18.24
C GLU A 771 44.09 -0.85 -17.98
N GLU A 772 44.56 -1.69 -17.05
CA GLU A 772 45.97 -1.93 -16.77
C GLU A 772 46.68 -2.63 -17.94
N ALA A 773 46.03 -3.64 -18.54
CA ALA A 773 46.52 -4.34 -19.72
C ALA A 773 46.64 -3.38 -20.92
N GLU A 774 45.65 -2.54 -21.16
CA GLU A 774 45.66 -1.55 -22.23
C GLU A 774 46.73 -0.48 -22.02
N LYS A 775 46.94 0.00 -20.80
CA LYS A 775 48.03 0.91 -20.44
C LYS A 775 49.39 0.25 -20.69
N LYS A 776 49.52 -1.02 -20.30
CA LYS A 776 50.77 -1.77 -20.52
C LYS A 776 51.03 -2.00 -22.00
N ALA A 777 50.00 -2.29 -22.78
CA ALA A 777 50.14 -2.43 -24.25
C ALA A 777 50.54 -1.10 -24.93
N LYS A 778 49.88 0.01 -24.55
CA LYS A 778 50.23 1.35 -25.04
C LYS A 778 51.67 1.75 -24.68
N LEU A 779 52.13 1.41 -23.47
CA LEU A 779 53.50 1.69 -23.03
C LEU A 779 54.51 0.83 -23.80
N ALA A 780 54.17 -0.44 -24.09
CA ALA A 780 54.99 -1.35 -24.89
C ALA A 780 55.13 -0.88 -26.35
N GLU A 781 54.03 -0.38 -26.93
CA GLU A 781 54.06 0.22 -28.28
C GLU A 781 54.90 1.49 -28.31
N GLN A 782 54.71 2.38 -27.30
CA GLN A 782 55.51 3.58 -27.17
C GLN A 782 57.01 3.29 -26.99
N ALA A 783 57.37 2.23 -26.25
CA ALA A 783 58.73 1.80 -26.04
C ALA A 783 59.43 1.38 -27.31
N LYS A 784 58.77 1.01 -28.40
CA LYS A 784 59.38 0.68 -29.72
C LYS A 784 59.81 1.89 -30.52
N ILE A 785 59.30 3.09 -30.19
CA ILE A 785 59.59 4.31 -30.95
C ILE A 785 61.01 4.77 -30.63
N ASN A 786 61.88 4.81 -31.66
CA ASN A 786 63.23 5.35 -31.51
C ASN A 786 63.18 6.84 -31.10
N PRO A 787 63.83 7.24 -30.04
CA PRO A 787 63.88 8.65 -29.57
C PRO A 787 64.26 9.65 -30.64
N LYS A 788 65.14 9.23 -31.60
CA LYS A 788 65.60 10.10 -32.70
C LYS A 788 64.46 10.39 -33.70
N ASP A 789 63.45 9.56 -33.77
CA ASP A 789 62.35 9.68 -34.74
C ASP A 789 61.06 10.17 -34.14
N MET A 790 60.91 10.23 -32.80
CA MET A 790 59.66 10.50 -32.11
C MET A 790 59.09 11.92 -32.40
N PHE A 791 59.93 12.86 -32.79
CA PHE A 791 59.54 14.23 -33.15
C PHE A 791 59.61 14.50 -34.64
N ARG A 792 59.79 13.47 -35.52
CA ARG A 792 59.74 13.64 -36.97
C ARG A 792 58.31 13.66 -37.46
N THR A 793 57.60 14.73 -37.07
CA THR A 793 56.22 15.04 -37.40
C THR A 793 56.10 16.29 -38.26
N GLU A 794 55.00 16.56 -38.88
CA GLU A 794 54.74 17.74 -39.70
C GLU A 794 54.78 19.05 -38.90
N GLU A 795 54.86 18.99 -37.56
CA GLU A 795 54.98 20.14 -36.68
C GLU A 795 56.37 20.77 -36.65
N TYR A 796 57.39 20.08 -37.17
CA TYR A 796 58.75 20.53 -37.12
C TYR A 796 59.47 20.37 -38.49
N SER A 797 60.32 21.29 -38.83
CA SER A 797 61.07 21.35 -40.10
C SER A 797 62.58 21.08 -40.01
N ALA A 798 63.17 21.13 -38.83
CA ALA A 798 64.59 20.79 -38.62
C ALA A 798 64.85 20.23 -37.21
N TRP A 799 65.81 19.29 -37.07
CA TRP A 799 66.20 18.57 -35.86
C TRP A 799 67.70 18.59 -35.66
N ASP A 800 68.20 18.43 -34.43
CA ASP A 800 69.57 18.20 -34.08
C ASP A 800 70.01 16.75 -34.28
N GLU A 801 71.27 16.44 -33.95
CA GLU A 801 71.86 15.09 -34.09
C GLU A 801 71.16 14.05 -33.19
N GLU A 802 70.51 14.51 -32.13
CA GLU A 802 69.76 13.67 -31.19
C GLU A 802 68.25 13.50 -31.58
N GLY A 803 67.80 14.22 -32.64
CA GLY A 803 66.43 14.18 -33.14
C GLY A 803 65.49 15.14 -32.42
N LEU A 804 65.97 16.09 -31.63
CA LEU A 804 65.19 17.13 -31.00
C LEU A 804 64.88 18.26 -32.00
N PRO A 805 63.62 18.73 -32.08
CA PRO A 805 63.26 19.80 -32.98
C PRO A 805 63.98 21.13 -32.70
N THR A 806 64.65 21.71 -33.73
CA THR A 806 65.26 22.99 -33.69
C THR A 806 64.48 24.11 -34.36
N LYS A 807 63.60 23.75 -35.34
CA LYS A 807 62.66 24.64 -36.02
C LYS A 807 61.23 24.06 -36.08
N ASP A 808 60.26 24.94 -35.95
CA ASP A 808 58.88 24.60 -36.16
C ASP A 808 58.54 24.44 -37.64
N LYS A 809 57.30 24.13 -37.93
CA LYS A 809 56.81 23.87 -39.31
C LYS A 809 56.99 25.06 -40.23
N ASP A 810 56.97 26.28 -39.69
CA ASP A 810 57.05 27.54 -40.43
C ASP A 810 58.52 28.00 -40.55
N GLY A 811 59.52 27.23 -40.05
CA GLY A 811 60.98 27.46 -40.13
C GLY A 811 61.52 28.42 -39.06
N ALA A 812 60.68 28.80 -38.06
CA ALA A 812 61.10 29.60 -36.94
C ALA A 812 61.77 28.76 -35.83
N ASP A 813 62.69 29.38 -35.05
CA ASP A 813 63.36 28.65 -33.95
C ASP A 813 62.30 28.23 -32.86
N VAL A 814 62.39 26.98 -32.40
CA VAL A 814 61.54 26.46 -31.35
C VAL A 814 61.76 27.24 -30.04
N PRO A 815 60.74 27.84 -29.41
CA PRO A 815 60.86 28.64 -28.18
C PRO A 815 61.52 27.83 -27.04
N LYS A 816 62.42 28.47 -26.30
CA LYS A 816 63.26 27.86 -25.21
C LYS A 816 62.39 27.09 -24.18
N GLY A 817 61.19 27.56 -23.87
CA GLY A 817 60.20 26.84 -23.00
C GLY A 817 59.74 25.53 -23.60
N ARG A 818 59.44 25.48 -24.91
CA ARG A 818 58.98 24.26 -25.64
C ARG A 818 60.15 23.29 -25.82
N THR A 819 61.36 23.76 -26.14
CA THR A 819 62.61 22.93 -26.24
C THR A 819 62.82 22.16 -24.91
N LYS A 820 62.65 22.82 -23.75
CA LYS A 820 62.85 22.20 -22.44
C LYS A 820 61.80 21.09 -22.18
N LYS A 821 60.60 21.26 -22.67
CA LYS A 821 59.52 20.26 -22.56
C LYS A 821 59.79 19.07 -23.49
N LEU A 822 60.12 19.32 -24.73
CA LEU A 822 60.49 18.31 -25.73
C LEU A 822 61.68 17.45 -25.26
N LYS A 823 62.70 18.10 -24.65
CA LYS A 823 63.87 17.41 -24.10
C LYS A 823 63.51 16.47 -22.96
N LYS A 824 62.52 16.82 -22.09
CA LYS A 824 62.08 15.94 -21.06
C LYS A 824 61.29 14.75 -21.63
N GLU A 825 60.51 14.98 -22.68
CA GLU A 825 59.77 13.93 -23.35
C GLU A 825 60.69 12.97 -24.08
N TRP A 826 61.73 13.49 -24.70
CA TRP A 826 62.78 12.72 -25.33
C TRP A 826 63.60 11.87 -24.34
N GLU A 827 64.03 12.45 -23.22
CA GLU A 827 64.70 11.72 -22.14
C GLU A 827 63.87 10.57 -21.59
N LYS A 828 62.57 10.80 -21.44
CA LYS A 828 61.62 9.74 -21.00
C LYS A 828 61.51 8.66 -22.06
N GLN A 829 61.41 9.00 -23.32
CA GLN A 829 61.28 8.06 -24.42
C GLN A 829 62.59 7.27 -24.60
N LYS A 830 63.72 7.92 -24.47
CA LYS A 830 65.04 7.27 -24.53
C LYS A 830 65.19 6.19 -23.47
N LYS A 831 64.78 6.50 -22.25
CA LYS A 831 64.80 5.51 -21.16
C LYS A 831 63.91 4.31 -21.46
N LEU A 832 62.69 4.55 -21.93
CA LEU A 832 61.72 3.52 -22.31
C LEU A 832 62.24 2.65 -23.47
N PHE A 833 62.87 3.25 -24.48
CA PHE A 833 63.44 2.55 -25.62
C PHE A 833 64.67 1.73 -25.24
N GLU A 834 65.58 2.25 -24.38
CA GLU A 834 66.70 1.52 -23.86
C GLU A 834 66.33 0.33 -22.99
N GLU A 835 65.25 0.47 -22.19
CA GLU A 835 64.71 -0.64 -21.43
C GLU A 835 64.09 -1.71 -22.34
N HIS A 836 63.44 -1.32 -23.43
CA HIS A 836 62.86 -2.23 -24.42
C HIS A 836 63.92 -3.00 -25.20
N LEU A 837 65.11 -2.36 -25.51
CA LEU A 837 66.21 -3.01 -26.16
C LEU A 837 66.95 -4.00 -25.25
N LYS A 838 66.86 -3.86 -23.96
CA LYS A 838 67.49 -4.77 -22.98
C LYS A 838 66.57 -5.95 -22.59
N ALA A 839 65.25 -5.84 -22.85
CA ALA A 839 64.22 -6.89 -22.59
C ALA A 839 64.09 -7.81 -23.84
#